data_37acc23082d23ec81174d743231b48a4
#
_entry.id   37acc23082d23ec81174d743231b48a4
#
_cell.length_a   1.000
_cell.length_b   1.000
_cell.length_c   1.000
_cell.angle_alpha   90.00
_cell.angle_beta   90.00
_cell.angle_gamma   90.00
#
_symmetry.space_group_name_H-M   'P 1'
#
loop_
_entity.id
_entity.type
_entity.pdbx_description
1 polymer ?
#
loop_
_entity_poly.entity_id
_entity_poly.type
_entity_poly.pdbx_seq_one_letter_code
_entity_poly.pdbx_strand_id
1 'polypeptide(L)'
;MNRYYRFTTGLQLDLKGFIWFSMLFTFFRFLFIWWFSSQLPDGTTNFDWWLTLWYGFRLSLKTVGIIVLAGFIGATVPETIYRNWPGVRIRHWIYMAATMVFTILFFVRLSYYEIFNSSFNMMLINGMKDDWYAILMTGIHEYGLLWKLPLAILVGLGITWCCVKFVNNTTKIYRYKDRKDLCKKSLILAVLISVVAVLCRFGGALNYEKSVNWENAARLPSNLLNEAILDDAQALYRVYSIERRRQNAMKILFSREELKQKISLLGGNVNASTIDAAFSHTIKETRLAKQPNTVVMVLGESYALWPFTEKYNHPGEYLVEQGRALIASPNSMYTDVMLAQGTGTMPAVNGFLTGLVDIDVYPNYEKESYRHLYGTGIANVMKSLGYKTVFWYGGFGTWQDVRQFSLAQGFDEFYDAASLPQQGSNAWGVPDKALFDGILEYMKAHPGEKVFHFILTTSNHPPYSIDLGEAGFNPLKVKLNDMDTIERTRDTMREMGHMWYADHTMGVFVKAVEGIDANALFVITGDHAERFTFAKEVDIKTQSGIPAIFYGQGIKKEWLAPDSYGTAIQIIPTLAELVGRKGQTYESLLPSLFEPMPFAFNHRLWIDRTGLYDKQRDMPDSYKAIVSAYRDISLWRVLRGNQL
;
A
#
# COMPACT_ATOMS: atom_id res chain seq x y z
N MET A 1 47.37 -9.78 -20.76
CA MET A 1 46.73 -10.00 -19.45
C MET A 1 45.70 -11.15 -19.58
N ASN A 2 45.71 -12.16 -18.68
CA ASN A 2 44.80 -13.32 -18.72
C ASN A 2 43.34 -12.85 -18.48
N ARG A 3 42.34 -13.60 -18.98
CA ARG A 3 40.89 -13.32 -18.78
C ARG A 3 40.52 -13.10 -17.33
N TYR A 4 41.00 -13.94 -16.42
CA TYR A 4 40.75 -13.82 -14.99
C TYR A 4 41.20 -12.47 -14.41
N TYR A 5 42.40 -12.00 -14.81
CA TYR A 5 42.91 -10.72 -14.32
C TYR A 5 42.14 -9.53 -14.87
N ARG A 6 41.72 -9.59 -16.13
CA ARG A 6 40.86 -8.53 -16.72
C ARG A 6 39.53 -8.48 -15.98
N PHE A 7 38.93 -9.65 -15.75
CA PHE A 7 37.66 -9.75 -14.98
C PHE A 7 37.78 -9.17 -13.59
N THR A 8 38.77 -9.61 -12.81
CA THR A 8 38.95 -9.15 -11.42
C THR A 8 39.33 -7.66 -11.33
N THR A 9 40.05 -7.14 -12.31
CA THR A 9 40.34 -5.69 -12.40
C THR A 9 39.09 -4.90 -12.73
N GLY A 10 38.29 -5.34 -13.70
CA GLY A 10 37.00 -4.73 -14.03
C GLY A 10 36.05 -4.73 -12.85
N LEU A 11 35.93 -5.88 -12.15
CA LEU A 11 35.09 -6.00 -10.98
C LEU A 11 35.48 -5.07 -9.82
N GLN A 12 36.78 -4.81 -9.61
CA GLN A 12 37.24 -3.82 -8.62
C GLN A 12 36.79 -2.40 -8.98
N LEU A 13 36.81 -2.06 -10.29
CA LEU A 13 36.33 -0.75 -10.75
C LEU A 13 34.80 -0.64 -10.59
N ASP A 14 34.08 -1.72 -10.84
CA ASP A 14 32.62 -1.78 -10.60
C ASP A 14 32.29 -1.67 -9.12
N LEU A 15 33.06 -2.32 -8.22
CA LEU A 15 32.92 -2.18 -6.77
C LEU A 15 33.18 -0.73 -6.32
N LYS A 16 34.16 -0.05 -6.89
CA LYS A 16 34.39 1.39 -6.60
C LYS A 16 33.21 2.23 -7.08
N GLY A 17 32.64 1.94 -8.26
CA GLY A 17 31.40 2.57 -8.71
C GLY A 17 30.26 2.33 -7.71
N PHE A 18 30.11 1.11 -7.24
CA PHE A 18 29.10 0.76 -6.22
C PHE A 18 29.25 1.58 -4.95
N ILE A 19 30.47 1.69 -4.42
CA ILE A 19 30.75 2.49 -3.23
C ILE A 19 30.48 3.97 -3.51
N TRP A 20 30.93 4.48 -4.66
CA TRP A 20 30.73 5.87 -5.05
C TRP A 20 29.27 6.28 -5.08
N PHE A 21 28.44 5.55 -5.80
CA PHE A 21 27.00 5.87 -5.92
C PHE A 21 26.24 5.66 -4.62
N SER A 22 26.64 4.66 -3.82
CA SER A 22 26.08 4.47 -2.48
C SER A 22 26.35 5.66 -1.56
N MET A 23 27.56 6.20 -1.61
CA MET A 23 27.93 7.40 -0.86
C MET A 23 27.24 8.66 -1.40
N LEU A 24 27.18 8.81 -2.72
CA LEU A 24 26.55 9.96 -3.39
C LEU A 24 25.07 10.08 -3.06
N PHE A 25 24.29 9.00 -3.19
CA PHE A 25 22.87 9.03 -2.86
C PHE A 25 22.60 9.24 -1.36
N THR A 26 23.45 8.67 -0.50
CA THR A 26 23.34 8.92 0.95
C THR A 26 23.65 10.38 1.27
N PHE A 27 24.65 10.97 0.63
CA PHE A 27 25.01 12.38 0.79
C PHE A 27 23.91 13.32 0.28
N PHE A 28 23.34 13.06 -0.89
CA PHE A 28 22.22 13.85 -1.42
C PHE A 28 21.00 13.77 -0.51
N ARG A 29 20.71 12.60 0.05
CA ARG A 29 19.63 12.44 1.03
C ARG A 29 19.87 13.27 2.30
N PHE A 30 21.09 13.22 2.83
CA PHE A 30 21.44 14.05 3.98
C PHE A 30 21.27 15.54 3.66
N LEU A 31 21.77 16.02 2.51
CA LEU A 31 21.61 17.41 2.09
C LEU A 31 20.14 17.78 1.90
N PHE A 32 19.32 16.90 1.36
CA PHE A 32 17.88 17.13 1.18
C PHE A 32 17.20 17.35 2.54
N ILE A 33 17.42 16.47 3.51
CA ILE A 33 16.84 16.62 4.84
C ILE A 33 17.36 17.89 5.53
N TRP A 34 18.66 18.16 5.41
CA TRP A 34 19.26 19.36 5.99
C TRP A 34 18.70 20.65 5.37
N TRP A 35 18.50 20.68 4.05
CA TRP A 35 17.95 21.84 3.33
C TRP A 35 16.53 22.19 3.80
N PHE A 36 15.71 21.22 4.04
CA PHE A 36 14.32 21.38 4.48
C PHE A 36 14.14 21.15 6.00
N SER A 37 15.20 21.18 6.78
CA SER A 37 15.15 20.85 8.22
C SER A 37 14.17 21.73 9.03
N SER A 38 13.88 22.95 8.57
CA SER A 38 12.88 23.83 9.17
C SER A 38 11.42 23.33 9.04
N GLN A 39 11.18 22.35 8.18
CA GLN A 39 9.86 21.72 7.98
C GLN A 39 9.69 20.43 8.79
N LEU A 40 10.70 20.05 9.58
CA LEU A 40 10.60 18.88 10.44
C LEU A 40 9.64 19.17 11.61
N PRO A 41 8.75 18.20 11.95
CA PRO A 41 7.89 18.33 13.12
C PRO A 41 8.70 18.48 14.42
N ASP A 42 8.11 19.20 15.38
CA ASP A 42 8.64 19.24 16.75
C ASP A 42 8.72 17.81 17.32
N GLY A 43 9.84 17.47 17.94
CA GLY A 43 10.06 16.13 18.47
C GLY A 43 10.79 15.16 17.51
N THR A 44 11.13 15.58 16.28
CA THR A 44 11.98 14.77 15.38
C THR A 44 13.34 14.50 16.02
N THR A 45 13.72 13.22 16.10
CA THR A 45 14.93 12.77 16.78
C THR A 45 16.08 12.48 15.81
N ASN A 46 17.32 12.42 16.34
CA ASN A 46 18.47 11.95 15.55
C ASN A 46 18.29 10.49 15.07
N PHE A 47 17.49 9.71 15.76
CA PHE A 47 17.18 8.33 15.36
C PHE A 47 16.31 8.30 14.09
N ASP A 48 15.37 9.23 13.93
CA ASP A 48 14.56 9.35 12.72
C ASP A 48 15.41 9.71 11.50
N TRP A 49 16.41 10.59 11.68
CA TRP A 49 17.39 10.88 10.64
C TRP A 49 18.18 9.63 10.25
N TRP A 50 18.65 8.86 11.24
CA TRP A 50 19.39 7.63 11.00
C TRP A 50 18.52 6.58 10.27
N LEU A 51 17.26 6.41 10.68
CA LEU A 51 16.33 5.51 10.02
C LEU A 51 16.08 5.92 8.56
N THR A 52 15.92 7.22 8.29
CA THR A 52 15.76 7.74 6.93
C THR A 52 16.99 7.43 6.07
N LEU A 53 18.19 7.67 6.60
CA LEU A 53 19.44 7.36 5.90
C LEU A 53 19.58 5.85 5.66
N TRP A 54 19.22 5.03 6.62
CA TRP A 54 19.29 3.57 6.53
C TRP A 54 18.31 2.99 5.50
N TYR A 55 17.02 3.34 5.61
CA TYR A 55 16.02 2.86 4.66
C TYR A 55 16.26 3.42 3.26
N GLY A 56 16.68 4.67 3.17
CA GLY A 56 17.02 5.28 1.91
C GLY A 56 18.28 4.65 1.28
N PHE A 57 19.33 4.34 2.06
CA PHE A 57 20.48 3.58 1.58
C PHE A 57 20.02 2.23 1.03
N ARG A 58 19.21 1.48 1.77
CA ARG A 58 18.66 0.20 1.33
C ARG A 58 17.89 0.31 0.01
N LEU A 59 17.02 1.31 -0.12
CA LEU A 59 16.26 1.54 -1.34
C LEU A 59 17.16 1.91 -2.51
N SER A 60 18.15 2.79 -2.29
CA SER A 60 19.12 3.23 -3.29
C SER A 60 20.01 2.09 -3.82
N LEU A 61 20.17 0.97 -3.10
CA LEU A 61 20.88 -0.20 -3.62
C LEU A 61 20.29 -0.70 -4.93
N LYS A 62 18.98 -0.53 -5.17
CA LYS A 62 18.35 -0.87 -6.46
C LYS A 62 18.86 0.01 -7.59
N THR A 63 18.90 1.31 -7.36
CA THR A 63 19.42 2.30 -8.33
C THR A 63 20.92 2.11 -8.59
N VAL A 64 21.71 1.98 -7.51
CA VAL A 64 23.15 1.70 -7.58
C VAL A 64 23.42 0.40 -8.33
N GLY A 65 22.64 -0.65 -8.03
CA GLY A 65 22.76 -1.94 -8.71
C GLY A 65 22.58 -1.83 -10.22
N ILE A 66 21.61 -1.04 -10.70
CA ILE A 66 21.36 -0.82 -12.13
C ILE A 66 22.53 -0.07 -12.78
N ILE A 67 23.04 0.99 -12.15
CA ILE A 67 24.16 1.78 -12.67
C ILE A 67 25.43 0.91 -12.79
N VAL A 68 25.74 0.16 -11.74
CA VAL A 68 26.91 -0.72 -11.70
C VAL A 68 26.76 -1.90 -12.66
N LEU A 69 25.55 -2.46 -12.79
CA LEU A 69 25.25 -3.51 -13.77
C LEU A 69 25.49 -3.02 -15.21
N ALA A 70 25.15 -1.77 -15.53
CA ALA A 70 25.45 -1.17 -16.83
C ALA A 70 26.97 -1.10 -17.06
N GLY A 71 27.76 -0.71 -16.06
CA GLY A 71 29.22 -0.75 -16.10
C GLY A 71 29.77 -2.17 -16.24
N PHE A 72 29.22 -3.12 -15.50
CA PHE A 72 29.62 -4.54 -15.56
C PHE A 72 29.36 -5.16 -16.94
N ILE A 73 28.15 -4.97 -17.49
CA ILE A 73 27.78 -5.50 -18.81
C ILE A 73 28.50 -4.76 -19.95
N GLY A 74 28.60 -3.43 -19.88
CA GLY A 74 29.20 -2.62 -20.96
C GLY A 74 30.72 -2.60 -20.96
N ALA A 75 31.35 -2.81 -19.81
CA ALA A 75 32.79 -2.71 -19.66
C ALA A 75 33.45 -4.02 -19.20
N THR A 76 33.12 -4.53 -18.01
CA THR A 76 33.83 -5.68 -17.38
C THR A 76 33.69 -6.98 -18.19
N VAL A 77 32.48 -7.32 -18.61
CA VAL A 77 32.23 -8.55 -19.37
C VAL A 77 32.93 -8.50 -20.76
N PRO A 78 32.73 -7.47 -21.59
CA PRO A 78 33.39 -7.40 -22.90
C PRO A 78 34.92 -7.29 -22.80
N GLU A 79 35.47 -6.55 -21.82
CA GLU A 79 36.91 -6.45 -21.60
C GLU A 79 37.53 -7.80 -21.22
N THR A 80 36.76 -8.64 -20.49
CA THR A 80 37.17 -10.01 -20.15
C THR A 80 37.28 -10.90 -21.39
N ILE A 81 36.36 -10.74 -22.34
CA ILE A 81 36.28 -11.54 -23.56
C ILE A 81 37.27 -11.00 -24.61
N TYR A 82 37.16 -9.72 -24.90
CA TYR A 82 37.90 -9.04 -25.97
C TYR A 82 39.05 -8.20 -25.38
N ARG A 83 40.29 -8.53 -25.77
CA ARG A 83 41.53 -7.89 -25.23
C ARG A 83 41.60 -6.36 -25.51
N ASN A 84 41.10 -5.94 -26.64
CA ASN A 84 41.19 -4.54 -27.11
C ASN A 84 39.91 -3.72 -26.78
N TRP A 85 39.00 -4.26 -25.98
CA TRP A 85 37.79 -3.53 -25.61
C TRP A 85 38.13 -2.33 -24.71
N PRO A 86 37.63 -1.12 -24.98
CA PRO A 86 37.95 0.07 -24.20
C PRO A 86 37.11 0.16 -22.91
N GLY A 87 37.10 -0.92 -22.11
CA GLY A 87 36.21 -1.07 -20.95
C GLY A 87 36.35 0.04 -19.93
N VAL A 88 37.58 0.48 -19.64
CA VAL A 88 37.82 1.59 -18.71
C VAL A 88 37.16 2.89 -19.20
N ARG A 89 37.27 3.22 -20.50
CA ARG A 89 36.64 4.44 -21.05
C ARG A 89 35.12 4.36 -21.02
N ILE A 90 34.57 3.21 -21.41
CA ILE A 90 33.09 3.00 -21.40
C ILE A 90 32.55 3.13 -20.01
N ARG A 91 33.17 2.51 -19.00
CA ARG A 91 32.80 2.62 -17.60
C ARG A 91 32.84 4.06 -17.12
N HIS A 92 33.91 4.81 -17.47
CA HIS A 92 34.00 6.23 -17.13
C HIS A 92 32.80 7.02 -17.68
N TRP A 93 32.50 6.85 -18.97
CA TRP A 93 31.36 7.54 -19.58
C TRP A 93 30.04 7.19 -18.87
N ILE A 94 29.81 5.92 -18.56
CA ILE A 94 28.59 5.49 -17.83
C ILE A 94 28.52 6.17 -16.46
N TYR A 95 29.61 6.13 -15.68
CA TYR A 95 29.61 6.68 -14.33
C TYR A 95 29.61 8.21 -14.30
N MET A 96 30.27 8.85 -15.24
CA MET A 96 30.23 10.30 -15.43
C MET A 96 28.82 10.76 -15.79
N ALA A 97 28.20 10.13 -16.78
CA ALA A 97 26.83 10.43 -17.19
C ALA A 97 25.84 10.22 -16.04
N ALA A 98 25.92 9.09 -15.33
CA ALA A 98 25.08 8.83 -14.18
C ALA A 98 25.27 9.86 -13.07
N THR A 99 26.53 10.19 -12.71
CA THR A 99 26.83 11.21 -11.70
C THR A 99 26.24 12.57 -12.07
N MET A 100 26.42 12.99 -13.31
CA MET A 100 25.89 14.27 -13.81
C MET A 100 24.35 14.29 -13.77
N VAL A 101 23.71 13.25 -14.31
CA VAL A 101 22.25 13.14 -14.36
C VAL A 101 21.64 13.18 -12.95
N PHE A 102 22.16 12.39 -12.00
CA PHE A 102 21.63 12.38 -10.65
C PHE A 102 21.94 13.65 -9.86
N THR A 103 23.04 14.34 -10.16
CA THR A 103 23.29 15.67 -9.57
C THR A 103 22.27 16.68 -10.08
N ILE A 104 21.99 16.74 -11.36
CA ILE A 104 20.96 17.63 -11.92
C ILE A 104 19.59 17.28 -11.36
N LEU A 105 19.21 15.99 -11.34
CA LEU A 105 17.93 15.53 -10.77
C LEU A 105 17.78 15.92 -9.30
N PHE A 106 18.84 15.84 -8.51
CA PHE A 106 18.83 16.27 -7.12
C PHE A 106 18.47 17.76 -6.99
N PHE A 107 19.05 18.65 -7.79
CA PHE A 107 18.70 20.08 -7.77
C PHE A 107 17.29 20.34 -8.27
N VAL A 108 16.83 19.61 -9.29
CA VAL A 108 15.43 19.68 -9.75
C VAL A 108 14.49 19.22 -8.65
N ARG A 109 14.83 18.15 -7.94
CA ARG A 109 14.04 17.64 -6.81
C ARG A 109 13.93 18.64 -5.66
N LEU A 110 15.00 19.39 -5.34
CA LEU A 110 14.93 20.45 -4.33
C LEU A 110 13.84 21.46 -4.68
N SER A 111 13.86 22.00 -5.90
CA SER A 111 12.84 22.95 -6.35
C SER A 111 11.44 22.33 -6.45
N TYR A 112 11.36 21.06 -6.87
CA TYR A 112 10.09 20.35 -6.94
C TYR A 112 9.47 20.16 -5.56
N TYR A 113 10.28 19.84 -4.56
CA TYR A 113 9.80 19.65 -3.18
C TYR A 113 9.36 20.99 -2.54
N GLU A 114 10.04 22.11 -2.84
CA GLU A 114 9.61 23.44 -2.42
C GLU A 114 8.17 23.76 -2.84
N ILE A 115 7.75 23.27 -4.03
CA ILE A 115 6.43 23.56 -4.62
C ILE A 115 5.37 22.55 -4.15
N PHE A 116 5.71 21.27 -4.17
CA PHE A 116 4.71 20.19 -4.06
C PHE A 116 4.76 19.43 -2.72
N ASN A 117 5.69 19.75 -1.83
CA ASN A 117 5.95 19.01 -0.58
C ASN A 117 6.05 17.49 -0.77
N SER A 118 6.50 17.07 -1.95
CA SER A 118 6.66 15.67 -2.36
C SER A 118 7.85 15.55 -3.30
N SER A 119 8.54 14.43 -3.28
CA SER A 119 9.45 14.05 -4.39
C SER A 119 8.64 13.87 -5.67
N PHE A 120 9.31 13.57 -6.79
CA PHE A 120 8.60 13.38 -8.07
C PHE A 120 7.37 12.48 -7.91
N ASN A 121 6.21 13.01 -8.27
CA ASN A 121 4.91 12.36 -8.20
C ASN A 121 4.13 12.55 -9.51
N MET A 122 2.86 12.16 -9.57
CA MET A 122 2.04 12.26 -10.80
C MET A 122 1.84 13.69 -11.30
N MET A 123 2.05 14.72 -10.47
CA MET A 123 2.04 16.12 -10.90
C MET A 123 3.11 16.40 -11.97
N LEU A 124 4.24 15.65 -11.97
CA LEU A 124 5.26 15.74 -13.01
C LEU A 124 4.67 15.41 -14.39
N ILE A 125 3.91 14.30 -14.50
CA ILE A 125 3.28 13.90 -15.76
C ILE A 125 2.14 14.85 -16.15
N ASN A 126 1.36 15.29 -15.19
CA ASN A 126 0.29 16.25 -15.44
C ASN A 126 0.84 17.60 -15.95
N GLY A 127 1.92 18.08 -15.34
CA GLY A 127 2.61 19.28 -15.80
C GLY A 127 3.19 19.15 -17.20
N MET A 128 3.76 17.98 -17.56
CA MET A 128 4.26 17.75 -18.93
C MET A 128 3.17 17.73 -20.01
N LYS A 129 1.90 17.52 -19.62
CA LYS A 129 0.72 17.55 -20.51
C LYS A 129 0.06 18.92 -20.59
N ASP A 130 0.39 19.81 -19.65
CA ASP A 130 -0.07 21.20 -19.64
C ASP A 130 0.84 22.09 -20.52
N ASP A 131 0.67 23.40 -20.45
CA ASP A 131 1.51 24.36 -21.18
C ASP A 131 2.95 24.35 -20.62
N TRP A 132 3.83 23.60 -21.28
CA TRP A 132 5.26 23.48 -20.92
C TRP A 132 5.97 24.85 -20.92
N TYR A 133 5.52 25.80 -21.76
CA TYR A 133 6.10 27.14 -21.83
C TYR A 133 5.77 27.93 -20.56
N ALA A 134 4.51 27.88 -20.12
CA ALA A 134 4.09 28.53 -18.88
C ALA A 134 4.84 27.94 -17.65
N ILE A 135 5.03 26.61 -17.61
CA ILE A 135 5.79 25.94 -16.55
C ILE A 135 7.26 26.36 -16.57
N LEU A 136 7.89 26.43 -17.76
CA LEU A 136 9.26 26.88 -17.91
C LEU A 136 9.42 28.34 -17.45
N MET A 137 8.51 29.23 -17.85
CA MET A 137 8.57 30.66 -17.48
C MET A 137 8.36 30.84 -15.98
N THR A 138 7.42 30.12 -15.36
CA THR A 138 7.25 30.09 -13.92
C THR A 138 8.51 29.59 -13.21
N GLY A 139 9.13 28.52 -13.72
CA GLY A 139 10.41 28.01 -13.22
C GLY A 139 11.55 29.05 -13.26
N ILE A 140 11.58 29.85 -14.33
CA ILE A 140 12.57 30.92 -14.51
C ILE A 140 12.31 32.08 -13.55
N HIS A 141 11.08 32.61 -13.49
CA HIS A 141 10.76 33.84 -12.79
C HIS A 141 10.57 33.65 -11.28
N GLU A 142 9.93 32.56 -10.88
CA GLU A 142 9.57 32.35 -9.47
C GLU A 142 10.53 31.38 -8.74
N TYR A 143 11.04 30.36 -9.44
CA TYR A 143 11.85 29.31 -8.81
C TYR A 143 13.35 29.38 -9.11
N GLY A 144 13.81 30.45 -9.79
CA GLY A 144 15.23 30.74 -9.99
C GLY A 144 15.95 29.70 -10.87
N LEU A 145 15.28 29.11 -11.83
CA LEU A 145 15.86 28.09 -12.72
C LEU A 145 17.12 28.58 -13.43
N LEU A 146 17.18 29.89 -13.79
CA LEU A 146 18.33 30.49 -14.50
C LEU A 146 19.65 30.42 -13.74
N TRP A 147 19.64 30.44 -12.42
CA TRP A 147 20.86 30.31 -11.62
C TRP A 147 21.03 28.92 -11.00
N LYS A 148 19.92 28.22 -10.66
CA LYS A 148 19.98 26.87 -10.09
C LYS A 148 20.51 25.84 -11.09
N LEU A 149 20.14 25.92 -12.37
CA LEU A 149 20.59 24.98 -13.39
C LEU A 149 22.08 25.13 -13.70
N PRO A 150 22.67 26.32 -13.95
CA PRO A 150 24.12 26.47 -14.08
C PRO A 150 24.89 26.00 -12.85
N LEU A 151 24.37 26.28 -11.65
CA LEU A 151 24.96 25.82 -10.41
C LEU A 151 24.97 24.28 -10.32
N ALA A 152 23.85 23.63 -10.68
CA ALA A 152 23.74 22.18 -10.71
C ALA A 152 24.76 21.55 -11.69
N ILE A 153 24.97 22.19 -12.84
CA ILE A 153 25.97 21.74 -13.83
C ILE A 153 27.39 21.90 -13.27
N LEU A 154 27.72 23.04 -12.67
CA LEU A 154 29.06 23.29 -12.08
C LEU A 154 29.36 22.31 -10.94
N VAL A 155 28.41 22.11 -10.03
CA VAL A 155 28.53 21.13 -8.95
C VAL A 155 28.64 19.71 -9.51
N GLY A 156 27.84 19.38 -10.53
CA GLY A 156 27.88 18.11 -11.22
C GLY A 156 29.22 17.82 -11.88
N LEU A 157 29.85 18.81 -12.51
CA LEU A 157 31.21 18.69 -13.06
C LEU A 157 32.23 18.40 -11.96
N GLY A 158 32.16 19.10 -10.82
CA GLY A 158 33.04 18.87 -9.68
C GLY A 158 32.89 17.46 -9.10
N ILE A 159 31.65 17.03 -8.86
CA ILE A 159 31.36 15.68 -8.35
C ILE A 159 31.80 14.61 -9.36
N THR A 160 31.57 14.83 -10.66
CA THR A 160 32.00 13.93 -11.74
C THR A 160 33.53 13.80 -11.79
N TRP A 161 34.26 14.89 -11.61
CA TRP A 161 35.71 14.85 -11.51
C TRP A 161 36.20 14.03 -10.30
N CYS A 162 35.54 14.18 -9.14
CA CYS A 162 35.82 13.36 -7.97
C CYS A 162 35.51 11.87 -8.22
N CYS A 163 34.41 11.57 -8.92
CA CYS A 163 34.04 10.21 -9.32
C CYS A 163 35.16 9.55 -10.15
N VAL A 164 35.61 10.24 -11.20
CA VAL A 164 36.69 9.74 -12.08
C VAL A 164 37.98 9.50 -11.30
N LYS A 165 38.38 10.43 -10.44
CA LYS A 165 39.56 10.24 -9.58
C LYS A 165 39.41 9.05 -8.64
N PHE A 166 38.25 8.89 -8.00
CA PHE A 166 38.00 7.79 -7.07
C PHE A 166 38.02 6.43 -7.78
N VAL A 167 37.36 6.32 -8.92
CA VAL A 167 37.28 5.07 -9.70
C VAL A 167 38.66 4.70 -10.28
N ASN A 168 39.42 5.69 -10.74
CA ASN A 168 40.75 5.46 -11.33
C ASN A 168 41.87 5.14 -10.33
N ASN A 169 41.59 5.15 -9.05
CA ASN A 169 42.60 4.78 -8.06
C ASN A 169 43.12 3.35 -8.31
N THR A 170 44.27 3.01 -7.75
CA THR A 170 44.99 1.75 -8.02
C THR A 170 44.12 0.51 -7.84
N THR A 171 44.21 -0.44 -8.76
CA THR A 171 43.62 -1.79 -8.69
C THR A 171 44.68 -2.81 -8.30
N LYS A 172 44.29 -3.81 -7.46
CA LYS A 172 45.16 -4.92 -7.10
C LYS A 172 45.07 -6.06 -8.12
N ILE A 173 46.23 -6.66 -8.45
CA ILE A 173 46.26 -7.81 -9.33
C ILE A 173 46.12 -9.07 -8.50
N TYR A 174 44.98 -9.77 -8.67
CA TYR A 174 44.74 -11.05 -8.02
C TYR A 174 45.29 -12.20 -8.83
N ARG A 175 46.22 -13.00 -8.25
CA ARG A 175 46.86 -14.15 -8.89
C ARG A 175 46.20 -15.45 -8.40
N TYR A 176 46.21 -16.47 -9.23
CA TYR A 176 45.86 -17.85 -8.85
C TYR A 176 47.10 -18.75 -9.02
N LYS A 177 47.21 -19.80 -8.22
CA LYS A 177 48.35 -20.69 -8.18
C LYS A 177 48.25 -21.78 -9.25
N ASP A 178 47.11 -22.40 -9.37
CA ASP A 178 46.81 -23.49 -10.27
C ASP A 178 45.33 -23.49 -10.71
N ARG A 179 44.92 -24.47 -11.50
CA ARG A 179 43.55 -24.58 -12.03
C ARG A 179 42.52 -24.77 -10.93
N LYS A 180 42.85 -25.48 -9.82
CA LYS A 180 41.93 -25.68 -8.70
C LYS A 180 41.70 -24.39 -7.93
N ASP A 181 42.79 -23.63 -7.68
CA ASP A 181 42.70 -22.30 -7.04
C ASP A 181 41.92 -21.31 -7.92
N LEU A 182 42.10 -21.36 -9.25
CA LEU A 182 41.28 -20.56 -10.18
C LEU A 182 39.79 -20.90 -10.08
N CYS A 183 39.42 -22.20 -10.11
CA CYS A 183 38.03 -22.63 -9.97
C CYS A 183 37.43 -22.20 -8.63
N LYS A 184 38.16 -22.39 -7.53
CA LYS A 184 37.72 -21.99 -6.18
C LYS A 184 37.47 -20.46 -6.10
N LYS A 185 38.42 -19.65 -6.57
CA LYS A 185 38.30 -18.18 -6.56
C LYS A 185 37.20 -17.69 -7.48
N SER A 186 37.02 -18.29 -8.65
CA SER A 186 35.92 -17.97 -9.57
C SER A 186 34.56 -18.29 -8.96
N LEU A 187 34.44 -19.44 -8.27
CA LEU A 187 33.20 -19.80 -7.57
C LEU A 187 32.87 -18.82 -6.44
N ILE A 188 33.87 -18.45 -5.63
CA ILE A 188 33.69 -17.45 -4.56
C ILE A 188 33.22 -16.12 -5.15
N LEU A 189 33.85 -15.65 -6.23
CA LEU A 189 33.43 -14.40 -6.90
C LEU A 189 32.02 -14.51 -7.47
N ALA A 190 31.64 -15.62 -8.08
CA ALA A 190 30.29 -15.84 -8.58
C ALA A 190 29.25 -15.78 -7.46
N VAL A 191 29.52 -16.45 -6.32
CA VAL A 191 28.63 -16.40 -5.14
C VAL A 191 28.51 -14.94 -4.61
N LEU A 192 29.64 -14.24 -4.46
CA LEU A 192 29.62 -12.85 -3.98
C LEU A 192 28.84 -11.92 -4.92
N ILE A 193 29.03 -12.03 -6.22
CA ILE A 193 28.26 -11.25 -7.22
C ILE A 193 26.78 -11.57 -7.13
N SER A 194 26.41 -12.86 -6.98
CA SER A 194 25.02 -13.29 -6.85
C SER A 194 24.38 -12.72 -5.57
N VAL A 195 25.08 -12.77 -4.44
CA VAL A 195 24.60 -12.20 -3.18
C VAL A 195 24.39 -10.68 -3.30
N VAL A 196 25.35 -9.96 -3.86
CA VAL A 196 25.23 -8.50 -4.09
C VAL A 196 24.06 -8.20 -5.04
N ALA A 197 23.87 -8.99 -6.10
CA ALA A 197 22.75 -8.82 -7.02
C ALA A 197 21.40 -9.02 -6.33
N VAL A 198 21.28 -10.03 -5.45
CA VAL A 198 20.06 -10.27 -4.64
C VAL A 198 19.83 -9.10 -3.67
N LEU A 199 20.85 -8.64 -2.96
CA LEU A 199 20.74 -7.49 -2.05
C LEU A 199 20.33 -6.22 -2.81
N CYS A 200 20.88 -5.98 -3.99
CA CYS A 200 20.45 -4.86 -4.84
C CYS A 200 18.99 -5.03 -5.30
N ARG A 201 18.58 -6.23 -5.69
CA ARG A 201 17.21 -6.51 -6.15
C ARG A 201 16.16 -6.25 -5.09
N PHE A 202 16.45 -6.61 -3.83
CA PHE A 202 15.51 -6.53 -2.71
C PHE A 202 15.81 -5.39 -1.72
N GLY A 203 16.61 -4.40 -2.11
CA GLY A 203 16.89 -3.24 -1.26
C GLY A 203 17.52 -3.66 0.08
N GLY A 204 18.64 -4.40 0.03
CA GLY A 204 19.38 -4.85 1.21
C GLY A 204 18.73 -6.00 1.99
N ALA A 205 17.76 -6.69 1.41
CA ALA A 205 17.14 -7.91 1.93
C ALA A 205 17.47 -9.12 1.05
N LEU A 206 17.23 -10.33 1.56
CA LEU A 206 17.41 -11.58 0.83
C LEU A 206 16.12 -12.08 0.19
N ASN A 207 14.96 -11.53 0.58
CA ASN A 207 13.65 -11.90 0.08
C ASN A 207 12.78 -10.66 -0.18
N TYR A 208 11.63 -10.89 -0.83
CA TYR A 208 10.68 -9.83 -1.19
C TYR A 208 10.00 -9.21 0.04
N GLU A 209 9.61 -10.00 1.02
CA GLU A 209 8.86 -9.56 2.22
C GLU A 209 9.59 -8.49 3.03
N LYS A 210 10.93 -8.62 3.15
CA LYS A 210 11.80 -7.66 3.85
C LYS A 210 12.35 -6.57 2.93
N SER A 211 11.90 -6.52 1.67
CA SER A 211 12.37 -5.53 0.70
C SER A 211 11.88 -4.12 1.01
N VAL A 212 12.66 -3.14 0.61
CA VAL A 212 12.24 -1.74 0.59
C VAL A 212 11.91 -1.36 -0.85
N ASN A 213 10.73 -0.78 -1.05
CA ASN A 213 10.28 -0.27 -2.35
C ASN A 213 9.55 1.07 -2.15
N TRP A 214 9.17 1.75 -3.22
CA TRP A 214 8.52 3.05 -3.14
C TRP A 214 7.13 2.97 -2.48
N GLU A 215 6.42 1.85 -2.61
CA GLU A 215 5.09 1.65 -2.02
C GLU A 215 5.14 1.54 -0.49
N ASN A 216 6.25 1.04 0.06
CA ASN A 216 6.45 0.89 1.50
C ASN A 216 7.54 1.81 2.08
N ALA A 217 7.86 2.91 1.39
CA ALA A 217 8.90 3.84 1.82
C ALA A 217 8.44 4.79 2.94
N ALA A 218 7.14 5.10 3.03
CA ALA A 218 6.61 5.96 4.09
C ALA A 218 6.56 5.19 5.43
N ARG A 219 7.53 5.48 6.31
CA ARG A 219 7.80 4.71 7.56
C ARG A 219 8.07 5.59 8.78
N LEU A 220 7.92 6.91 8.63
CA LEU A 220 8.28 7.89 9.63
C LEU A 220 7.15 8.93 9.80
N PRO A 221 7.03 9.57 10.96
CA PRO A 221 5.98 10.58 11.21
C PRO A 221 6.07 11.80 10.30
N SER A 222 7.26 12.07 9.74
CA SER A 222 7.52 13.24 8.91
C SER A 222 7.39 12.91 7.43
N ASN A 223 6.58 13.70 6.69
CA ASN A 223 6.50 13.61 5.23
C ASN A 223 7.86 13.86 4.58
N LEU A 224 8.60 14.88 5.04
CA LEU A 224 9.94 15.20 4.56
C LEU A 224 10.87 13.98 4.65
N LEU A 225 10.88 13.30 5.80
CA LEU A 225 11.74 12.14 6.03
C LEU A 225 11.31 10.95 5.15
N ASN A 226 10.01 10.72 4.98
CA ASN A 226 9.48 9.67 4.12
C ASN A 226 9.84 9.92 2.64
N GLU A 227 9.66 11.14 2.16
CA GLU A 227 10.06 11.52 0.82
C GLU A 227 11.58 11.47 0.62
N ALA A 228 12.37 11.76 1.66
CA ALA A 228 13.82 11.64 1.64
C ALA A 228 14.33 10.18 1.51
N ILE A 229 13.54 9.17 1.90
CA ILE A 229 13.88 7.75 1.70
C ILE A 229 14.04 7.43 0.21
N LEU A 230 13.19 7.98 -0.66
CA LEU A 230 13.29 7.82 -2.10
C LEU A 230 14.55 8.55 -2.62
N ASP A 231 15.31 7.91 -3.48
CA ASP A 231 16.23 8.62 -4.37
C ASP A 231 15.50 9.07 -5.64
N ASP A 232 16.16 9.91 -6.43
CA ASP A 232 15.54 10.52 -7.61
C ASP A 232 15.07 9.47 -8.64
N ALA A 233 15.82 8.36 -8.80
CA ALA A 233 15.41 7.27 -9.69
C ALA A 233 14.18 6.53 -9.15
N GLN A 234 14.12 6.28 -7.84
CA GLN A 234 12.98 5.60 -7.23
C GLN A 234 11.74 6.50 -7.22
N ALA A 235 11.90 7.80 -7.04
CA ALA A 235 10.80 8.76 -7.17
C ALA A 235 10.27 8.80 -8.64
N LEU A 236 11.15 8.85 -9.63
CA LEU A 236 10.75 8.77 -11.05
C LEU A 236 10.16 7.40 -11.41
N TYR A 237 10.67 6.31 -10.82
CA TYR A 237 10.10 4.98 -11.01
C TYR A 237 8.70 4.87 -10.42
N ARG A 238 8.41 5.52 -9.28
CA ARG A 238 7.05 5.67 -8.72
C ARG A 238 6.12 6.26 -9.78
N VAL A 239 6.49 7.42 -10.34
CA VAL A 239 5.73 8.10 -11.40
C VAL A 239 5.53 7.20 -12.63
N TYR A 240 6.59 6.58 -13.11
CA TYR A 240 6.52 5.66 -14.25
C TYR A 240 5.60 4.46 -13.99
N SER A 241 5.70 3.86 -12.80
CA SER A 241 4.90 2.69 -12.44
C SER A 241 3.41 3.00 -12.41
N ILE A 242 3.05 4.13 -11.80
CA ILE A 242 1.66 4.61 -11.72
C ILE A 242 1.13 4.98 -13.10
N GLU A 243 1.89 5.75 -13.90
CA GLU A 243 1.47 6.14 -15.25
C GLU A 243 1.35 4.93 -16.18
N ARG A 244 2.21 3.93 -16.05
CA ARG A 244 2.10 2.69 -16.83
C ARG A 244 0.81 1.91 -16.52
N ARG A 245 0.43 1.80 -15.23
CA ARG A 245 -0.84 1.20 -14.83
C ARG A 245 -2.00 1.99 -15.45
N ARG A 246 -1.98 3.31 -15.31
CA ARG A 246 -2.96 4.22 -15.91
C ARG A 246 -3.07 4.07 -17.43
N GLN A 247 -1.96 4.07 -18.16
CA GLN A 247 -1.96 3.91 -19.62
C GLN A 247 -2.47 2.54 -20.07
N ASN A 248 -2.18 1.48 -19.32
CA ASN A 248 -2.73 0.17 -19.62
C ASN A 248 -4.26 0.15 -19.42
N ALA A 249 -4.75 0.79 -18.38
CA ALA A 249 -6.19 0.95 -18.15
C ALA A 249 -6.87 1.81 -19.24
N MET A 250 -6.22 2.90 -19.67
CA MET A 250 -6.75 3.77 -20.74
C MET A 250 -6.83 3.13 -22.13
N LYS A 251 -6.14 2.02 -22.38
CA LYS A 251 -6.27 1.27 -23.65
C LYS A 251 -7.64 0.64 -23.83
N ILE A 252 -8.42 0.51 -22.77
CA ILE A 252 -9.79 0.05 -22.77
C ILE A 252 -10.70 1.30 -22.92
N LEU A 253 -10.70 1.90 -24.11
CA LEU A 253 -11.57 3.03 -24.42
C LEU A 253 -12.89 2.54 -24.98
N PHE A 254 -13.98 2.99 -24.38
CA PHE A 254 -15.35 2.79 -24.88
C PHE A 254 -16.09 4.13 -24.89
N SER A 255 -17.15 4.20 -25.68
CA SER A 255 -17.93 5.43 -25.87
C SER A 255 -18.86 5.71 -24.67
N ARG A 256 -19.43 6.91 -24.63
CA ARG A 256 -20.46 7.25 -23.65
C ARG A 256 -21.74 6.43 -23.83
N GLU A 257 -22.05 6.06 -25.05
CA GLU A 257 -23.18 5.17 -25.38
C GLU A 257 -22.96 3.76 -24.81
N GLU A 258 -21.75 3.22 -24.94
CA GLU A 258 -21.38 1.95 -24.34
C GLU A 258 -21.37 2.03 -22.80
N LEU A 259 -20.96 3.17 -22.21
CA LEU A 259 -21.09 3.40 -20.77
C LEU A 259 -22.55 3.31 -20.32
N LYS A 260 -23.47 3.96 -21.04
CA LYS A 260 -24.91 3.88 -20.74
C LYS A 260 -25.47 2.48 -20.86
N GLN A 261 -25.03 1.70 -21.85
CA GLN A 261 -25.40 0.29 -21.98
C GLN A 261 -24.94 -0.53 -20.77
N LYS A 262 -23.70 -0.29 -20.27
CA LYS A 262 -23.17 -0.97 -19.08
C LYS A 262 -23.92 -0.56 -17.82
N ILE A 263 -24.27 0.71 -17.67
CA ILE A 263 -25.12 1.19 -16.56
C ILE A 263 -26.49 0.53 -16.61
N SER A 264 -27.10 0.45 -17.77
CA SER A 264 -28.40 -0.24 -17.97
C SER A 264 -28.30 -1.74 -17.64
N LEU A 265 -27.22 -2.41 -18.04
CA LEU A 265 -26.96 -3.82 -17.73
C LEU A 265 -26.94 -4.09 -16.22
N LEU A 266 -26.42 -3.14 -15.44
CA LEU A 266 -26.36 -3.21 -13.98
C LEU A 266 -27.63 -2.67 -13.29
N GLY A 267 -28.67 -2.31 -14.05
CA GLY A 267 -29.93 -1.77 -13.52
C GLY A 267 -29.88 -0.30 -13.11
N GLY A 268 -28.80 0.43 -13.46
CA GLY A 268 -28.67 1.86 -13.17
C GLY A 268 -29.52 2.75 -14.07
N ASN A 269 -29.83 3.95 -13.61
CA ASN A 269 -30.63 4.96 -14.35
C ASN A 269 -29.77 5.68 -15.38
N VAL A 270 -29.92 5.34 -16.66
CA VAL A 270 -29.18 5.96 -17.78
C VAL A 270 -29.51 7.44 -18.04
N ASN A 271 -30.60 7.95 -17.44
CA ASN A 271 -31.02 9.36 -17.56
C ASN A 271 -30.55 10.21 -16.36
N ALA A 272 -29.79 9.65 -15.44
CA ALA A 272 -29.21 10.40 -14.32
C ALA A 272 -28.20 11.43 -14.83
N SER A 273 -28.00 12.51 -14.07
CA SER A 273 -27.02 13.56 -14.39
C SER A 273 -25.58 13.12 -14.18
N THR A 274 -25.37 12.14 -13.29
CA THR A 274 -24.06 11.64 -12.92
C THR A 274 -24.04 10.10 -12.82
N ILE A 275 -22.84 9.54 -12.92
CA ILE A 275 -22.65 8.07 -12.77
C ILE A 275 -23.06 7.62 -11.36
N ASP A 276 -22.66 8.37 -10.32
CA ASP A 276 -22.98 8.03 -8.93
C ASP A 276 -24.51 8.05 -8.73
N ALA A 277 -25.20 9.11 -9.20
CA ALA A 277 -26.67 9.22 -9.13
C ALA A 277 -27.41 8.16 -9.97
N ALA A 278 -26.77 7.60 -11.01
CA ALA A 278 -27.33 6.48 -11.76
C ALA A 278 -27.55 5.23 -10.89
N PHE A 279 -26.80 5.10 -9.80
CA PHE A 279 -26.86 4.00 -8.83
C PHE A 279 -27.41 4.48 -7.47
N SER A 280 -28.40 5.35 -7.49
CA SER A 280 -29.10 5.79 -6.27
C SER A 280 -30.08 4.70 -5.80
N HIS A 281 -29.99 4.34 -4.54
CA HIS A 281 -30.84 3.37 -3.87
C HIS A 281 -31.70 4.05 -2.81
N THR A 282 -32.91 3.52 -2.62
CA THR A 282 -33.82 3.98 -1.54
C THR A 282 -33.96 2.88 -0.50
N ILE A 283 -33.72 3.20 0.75
CA ILE A 283 -33.87 2.27 1.88
C ILE A 283 -35.34 1.83 2.00
N LYS A 284 -35.57 0.54 1.83
CA LYS A 284 -36.93 -0.06 1.76
C LYS A 284 -37.56 -0.22 3.15
N GLU A 285 -36.74 -0.45 4.17
CA GLU A 285 -37.21 -0.67 5.54
C GLU A 285 -36.23 -0.11 6.58
N THR A 286 -36.74 0.27 7.73
CA THR A 286 -35.90 0.61 8.90
C THR A 286 -35.61 -0.67 9.67
N ARG A 287 -34.36 -1.17 9.59
CA ARG A 287 -33.98 -2.46 10.21
C ARG A 287 -33.77 -2.37 11.71
N LEU A 288 -33.09 -1.35 12.18
CA LEU A 288 -32.81 -1.15 13.60
C LEU A 288 -33.89 -0.27 14.25
N ALA A 289 -34.50 -0.76 15.33
CA ALA A 289 -35.52 0.00 16.05
C ALA A 289 -34.99 1.32 16.63
N LYS A 290 -33.72 1.31 17.07
CA LYS A 290 -33.00 2.49 17.52
C LYS A 290 -31.76 2.67 16.66
N GLN A 291 -31.64 3.84 16.05
CA GLN A 291 -30.46 4.18 15.24
C GLN A 291 -29.25 4.35 16.16
N PRO A 292 -28.08 3.74 15.85
CA PRO A 292 -26.86 3.96 16.61
C PRO A 292 -26.34 5.39 16.42
N ASN A 293 -25.84 6.00 17.50
CA ASN A 293 -25.06 7.24 17.38
C ASN A 293 -23.61 6.91 17.02
N THR A 294 -23.08 5.82 17.54
CA THR A 294 -21.72 5.38 17.29
C THR A 294 -21.73 4.22 16.29
N VAL A 295 -21.13 4.42 15.13
CA VAL A 295 -20.89 3.38 14.12
C VAL A 295 -19.40 3.23 13.92
N VAL A 296 -18.87 2.03 14.10
CA VAL A 296 -17.45 1.72 14.03
C VAL A 296 -17.21 0.70 12.93
N MET A 297 -16.36 1.02 11.99
CA MET A 297 -15.85 0.08 11.00
C MET A 297 -14.36 -0.13 11.20
N VAL A 298 -13.96 -1.37 11.50
CA VAL A 298 -12.56 -1.77 11.61
C VAL A 298 -12.15 -2.49 10.33
N LEU A 299 -11.23 -1.90 9.59
CA LEU A 299 -10.49 -2.51 8.50
C LEU A 299 -9.16 -3.01 9.07
N GLY A 300 -9.14 -4.28 9.47
CA GLY A 300 -8.00 -4.91 10.14
C GLY A 300 -6.90 -5.28 9.15
N GLU A 301 -5.66 -4.84 9.44
CA GLU A 301 -4.48 -5.23 8.64
C GLU A 301 -4.34 -6.75 8.61
N SER A 302 -4.43 -7.33 7.42
CA SER A 302 -4.32 -8.79 7.17
C SER A 302 -5.22 -9.65 8.09
N TYR A 303 -6.39 -9.10 8.48
CA TYR A 303 -7.36 -9.81 9.32
C TYR A 303 -8.14 -10.81 8.45
N ALA A 304 -7.54 -11.98 8.27
CA ALA A 304 -7.93 -12.99 7.30
C ALA A 304 -9.03 -13.93 7.82
N LEU A 305 -9.74 -14.57 6.88
CA LEU A 305 -10.81 -15.52 7.17
C LEU A 305 -10.31 -16.85 7.74
N TRP A 306 -9.08 -17.28 7.41
CA TRP A 306 -8.61 -18.63 7.68
C TRP A 306 -8.79 -19.10 9.15
N PRO A 307 -8.56 -18.29 10.20
CA PRO A 307 -8.72 -18.76 11.57
C PRO A 307 -10.18 -18.96 11.97
N PHE A 308 -11.12 -18.49 11.17
CA PHE A 308 -12.57 -18.67 11.39
C PHE A 308 -13.11 -19.92 10.71
N THR A 309 -12.36 -20.54 9.80
CA THR A 309 -12.80 -21.71 9.04
C THR A 309 -12.73 -22.99 9.88
N GLU A 310 -13.53 -23.98 9.52
CA GLU A 310 -13.56 -25.30 10.19
C GLU A 310 -12.20 -25.99 10.09
N LYS A 311 -11.52 -25.88 8.93
CA LYS A 311 -10.19 -26.47 8.69
C LYS A 311 -9.14 -26.04 9.71
N TYR A 312 -9.22 -24.79 10.20
CA TYR A 312 -8.26 -24.20 11.15
C TYR A 312 -8.92 -23.89 12.49
N ASN A 313 -9.94 -24.66 12.88
CA ASN A 313 -10.70 -24.40 14.09
C ASN A 313 -9.82 -24.42 15.35
N HIS A 314 -8.92 -25.37 15.49
CA HIS A 314 -8.09 -25.50 16.71
C HIS A 314 -7.17 -24.31 16.98
N PRO A 315 -6.34 -23.81 16.02
CA PRO A 315 -5.62 -22.56 16.25
C PRO A 315 -6.56 -21.37 16.34
N GLY A 316 -7.64 -21.35 15.56
CA GLY A 316 -8.61 -20.27 15.49
C GLY A 316 -9.35 -20.03 16.81
N GLU A 317 -9.64 -21.06 17.61
CA GLU A 317 -10.26 -20.94 18.93
C GLU A 317 -9.50 -19.97 19.86
N TYR A 318 -8.20 -19.89 19.72
CA TYR A 318 -7.37 -18.99 20.52
C TYR A 318 -6.97 -17.72 19.76
N LEU A 319 -6.62 -17.85 18.48
CA LEU A 319 -6.09 -16.73 17.70
C LEU A 319 -7.13 -15.65 17.41
N VAL A 320 -8.40 -16.02 17.26
CA VAL A 320 -9.53 -15.10 16.97
C VAL A 320 -10.70 -15.33 17.91
N GLU A 321 -10.41 -15.54 19.18
CA GLU A 321 -11.40 -15.80 20.25
C GLU A 321 -12.45 -14.70 20.31
N GLN A 322 -12.03 -13.42 20.21
CA GLN A 322 -12.95 -12.28 20.31
C GLN A 322 -13.86 -12.17 19.08
N GLY A 323 -13.28 -12.27 17.87
CA GLY A 323 -14.06 -12.30 16.63
C GLY A 323 -15.08 -13.45 16.60
N ARG A 324 -14.68 -14.64 17.05
CA ARG A 324 -15.61 -15.80 17.18
C ARG A 324 -16.72 -15.55 18.19
N ALA A 325 -16.40 -14.89 19.32
CA ALA A 325 -17.41 -14.53 20.32
C ALA A 325 -18.44 -13.54 19.76
N LEU A 326 -18.00 -12.57 18.94
CA LEU A 326 -18.90 -11.64 18.25
C LEU A 326 -19.81 -12.39 17.26
N ILE A 327 -19.25 -13.28 16.42
CA ILE A 327 -20.02 -14.10 15.46
C ILE A 327 -21.06 -14.98 16.17
N ALA A 328 -20.72 -15.51 17.35
CA ALA A 328 -21.62 -16.36 18.14
C ALA A 328 -22.74 -15.58 18.83
N SER A 329 -22.64 -14.26 18.92
CA SER A 329 -23.64 -13.39 19.56
C SER A 329 -24.98 -13.46 18.80
N PRO A 330 -26.12 -13.43 19.52
CA PRO A 330 -27.44 -13.30 18.89
C PRO A 330 -27.65 -11.94 18.19
N ASN A 331 -26.85 -10.93 18.53
CA ASN A 331 -26.86 -9.59 17.94
C ASN A 331 -25.80 -9.44 16.84
N SER A 332 -25.56 -10.48 16.08
CA SER A 332 -24.53 -10.50 15.02
C SER A 332 -25.07 -11.13 13.75
N MET A 333 -24.60 -10.64 12.62
CA MET A 333 -24.64 -11.34 11.32
C MET A 333 -23.23 -11.41 10.73
N TYR A 334 -22.97 -12.46 9.97
CA TYR A 334 -21.63 -12.80 9.50
C TYR A 334 -21.68 -13.32 8.07
N THR A 335 -20.71 -12.95 7.27
CA THR A 335 -20.53 -13.45 5.90
C THR A 335 -19.50 -14.57 5.90
N ASP A 336 -19.83 -15.73 5.33
CA ASP A 336 -18.95 -16.90 5.29
C ASP A 336 -17.66 -16.63 4.47
N VAL A 337 -17.79 -15.90 3.35
CA VAL A 337 -16.64 -15.44 2.55
C VAL A 337 -16.87 -14.03 2.02
N MET A 338 -15.97 -13.12 2.37
CA MET A 338 -15.86 -11.82 1.74
C MET A 338 -14.59 -11.76 0.87
N LEU A 339 -14.72 -11.28 -0.36
CA LEU A 339 -13.60 -11.07 -1.27
C LEU A 339 -13.05 -9.66 -1.12
N ALA A 340 -11.78 -9.56 -0.71
CA ALA A 340 -11.07 -8.28 -0.55
C ALA A 340 -10.90 -7.54 -1.89
N GLN A 341 -10.86 -6.21 -1.85
CA GLN A 341 -10.52 -5.38 -3.00
C GLN A 341 -8.99 -5.34 -3.20
N GLY A 342 -8.51 -5.92 -4.29
CA GLY A 342 -7.07 -5.97 -4.59
C GLY A 342 -6.26 -6.87 -3.65
N THR A 343 -4.92 -6.77 -3.75
CA THR A 343 -3.96 -7.62 -3.05
C THR A 343 -3.20 -6.90 -1.94
N GLY A 344 -3.77 -5.84 -1.38
CA GLY A 344 -3.11 -5.07 -0.33
C GLY A 344 -3.97 -3.94 0.21
N THR A 345 -3.44 -3.26 1.21
CA THR A 345 -4.16 -2.26 2.00
C THR A 345 -4.69 -1.09 1.17
N MET A 346 -3.88 -0.48 0.29
CA MET A 346 -4.34 0.71 -0.46
C MET A 346 -5.47 0.41 -1.46
N PRO A 347 -5.47 -0.69 -2.23
CA PRO A 347 -6.64 -1.07 -3.02
C PRO A 347 -7.91 -1.26 -2.20
N ALA A 348 -7.81 -1.87 -1.00
CA ALA A 348 -8.94 -2.01 -0.10
C ALA A 348 -9.46 -0.66 0.41
N VAL A 349 -8.57 0.21 0.89
CA VAL A 349 -8.90 1.57 1.33
C VAL A 349 -9.53 2.37 0.18
N ASN A 350 -8.94 2.35 -1.02
CA ASN A 350 -9.50 3.00 -2.21
C ASN A 350 -10.90 2.49 -2.54
N GLY A 351 -11.15 1.18 -2.40
CA GLY A 351 -12.48 0.61 -2.57
C GLY A 351 -13.52 1.23 -1.64
N PHE A 352 -13.21 1.37 -0.35
CA PHE A 352 -14.11 2.01 0.62
C PHE A 352 -14.24 3.52 0.42
N LEU A 353 -13.14 4.22 0.08
CA LEU A 353 -13.17 5.67 -0.14
C LEU A 353 -13.96 6.07 -1.39
N THR A 354 -14.00 5.20 -2.40
CA THR A 354 -14.66 5.49 -3.67
C THR A 354 -15.98 4.72 -3.89
N GLY A 355 -16.17 3.59 -3.22
CA GLY A 355 -17.29 2.67 -3.49
C GLY A 355 -17.17 1.94 -4.84
N LEU A 356 -15.99 1.95 -5.46
CA LEU A 356 -15.75 1.38 -6.79
C LEU A 356 -14.95 0.08 -6.69
N VAL A 357 -15.12 -0.79 -7.68
CA VAL A 357 -14.33 -2.02 -7.78
C VAL A 357 -12.90 -1.74 -8.22
N ASP A 358 -11.96 -2.59 -7.83
CA ASP A 358 -10.56 -2.47 -8.21
C ASP A 358 -10.35 -2.63 -9.72
N ILE A 359 -9.65 -1.67 -10.30
CA ILE A 359 -9.35 -1.55 -11.72
C ILE A 359 -7.86 -1.50 -12.03
N ASP A 360 -7.01 -1.84 -11.04
CA ASP A 360 -5.54 -1.70 -11.10
C ASP A 360 -5.05 -0.26 -11.39
N VAL A 361 -5.89 0.74 -11.12
CA VAL A 361 -5.54 2.17 -11.10
C VAL A 361 -5.76 2.70 -9.70
N TYR A 362 -4.84 3.54 -9.23
CA TYR A 362 -4.91 4.13 -7.90
C TYR A 362 -5.65 5.47 -7.93
N PRO A 363 -6.93 5.55 -7.50
CA PRO A 363 -7.71 6.80 -7.49
C PRO A 363 -7.03 7.92 -6.68
N ASN A 364 -6.32 7.57 -5.62
CA ASN A 364 -5.58 8.52 -4.78
C ASN A 364 -4.42 9.25 -5.50
N TYR A 365 -4.04 8.83 -6.70
CA TYR A 365 -3.07 9.52 -7.56
C TYR A 365 -3.70 10.13 -8.82
N GLU A 366 -5.01 10.01 -9.01
CA GLU A 366 -5.70 10.56 -10.18
C GLU A 366 -6.27 11.96 -9.90
N LYS A 367 -5.93 12.94 -10.73
CA LYS A 367 -6.37 14.35 -10.61
C LYS A 367 -7.90 14.49 -10.58
N GLU A 368 -8.61 13.69 -11.38
CA GLU A 368 -10.06 13.71 -11.43
C GLU A 368 -10.70 13.27 -10.11
N SER A 369 -10.06 12.35 -9.38
CA SER A 369 -10.52 11.90 -8.07
C SER A 369 -10.50 12.99 -6.98
N TYR A 370 -9.69 14.05 -7.16
CA TYR A 370 -9.65 15.21 -6.25
C TYR A 370 -10.60 16.35 -6.66
N ARG A 371 -11.16 16.28 -7.87
CA ARG A 371 -12.09 17.29 -8.38
C ARG A 371 -13.53 17.03 -7.99
N HIS A 372 -13.89 15.77 -7.84
CA HIS A 372 -15.25 15.32 -7.61
C HIS A 372 -15.29 14.23 -6.55
N LEU A 373 -16.06 14.46 -5.49
CA LEU A 373 -16.36 13.45 -4.48
C LEU A 373 -16.99 12.21 -5.11
N TYR A 374 -16.67 11.04 -4.59
CA TYR A 374 -17.38 9.81 -4.93
C TYR A 374 -18.60 9.69 -4.02
N GLY A 375 -19.81 9.91 -4.57
CA GLY A 375 -21.07 9.75 -3.84
C GLY A 375 -21.25 8.33 -3.31
N THR A 376 -20.70 7.34 -4.00
CA THR A 376 -20.66 5.92 -3.64
C THR A 376 -19.65 5.60 -2.52
N GLY A 377 -18.75 6.53 -2.17
CA GLY A 377 -17.74 6.33 -1.11
C GLY A 377 -18.35 6.32 0.29
N ILE A 378 -17.75 5.53 1.19
CA ILE A 378 -18.31 5.28 2.52
C ILE A 378 -18.53 6.57 3.34
N ALA A 379 -17.63 7.54 3.26
CA ALA A 379 -17.78 8.81 3.97
C ALA A 379 -19.05 9.55 3.50
N ASN A 380 -19.24 9.68 2.18
CA ASN A 380 -20.38 10.39 1.60
C ASN A 380 -21.70 9.67 1.87
N VAL A 381 -21.71 8.35 1.79
CA VAL A 381 -22.88 7.53 2.16
C VAL A 381 -23.23 7.75 3.62
N MET A 382 -22.29 7.68 4.55
CA MET A 382 -22.56 7.88 5.97
C MET A 382 -22.98 9.31 6.31
N LYS A 383 -22.42 10.32 5.63
CA LYS A 383 -22.84 11.73 5.75
C LYS A 383 -24.27 11.94 5.26
N SER A 384 -24.69 11.30 4.16
CA SER A 384 -26.08 11.37 3.69
C SER A 384 -27.10 10.83 4.72
N LEU A 385 -26.66 9.96 5.62
CA LEU A 385 -27.43 9.40 6.73
C LEU A 385 -27.26 10.18 8.04
N GLY A 386 -26.55 11.31 8.01
CA GLY A 386 -26.40 12.27 9.09
C GLY A 386 -25.31 11.94 10.10
N TYR A 387 -24.29 11.17 9.72
CA TYR A 387 -23.11 10.93 10.54
C TYR A 387 -21.99 11.92 10.23
N LYS A 388 -21.31 12.42 11.25
CA LYS A 388 -19.96 12.97 11.15
C LYS A 388 -19.00 11.80 10.87
N THR A 389 -18.00 12.01 10.04
CA THR A 389 -17.10 10.94 9.59
C THR A 389 -15.67 11.19 10.02
N VAL A 390 -15.09 10.22 10.74
CA VAL A 390 -13.72 10.32 11.26
C VAL A 390 -12.92 9.11 10.78
N PHE A 391 -11.78 9.37 10.13
CA PHE A 391 -10.84 8.34 9.70
C PHE A 391 -9.71 8.21 10.74
N TRP A 392 -9.44 6.99 11.16
CA TRP A 392 -8.38 6.64 12.10
C TRP A 392 -7.39 5.70 11.43
N TYR A 393 -6.13 6.04 11.45
CA TYR A 393 -5.08 5.23 10.86
C TYR A 393 -3.96 4.97 11.87
N GLY A 394 -3.68 3.70 12.15
CA GLY A 394 -2.55 3.30 13.00
C GLY A 394 -1.19 3.65 12.41
N GLY A 395 -1.09 3.84 11.09
CA GLY A 395 0.12 4.27 10.39
C GLY A 395 0.22 5.77 10.18
N PHE A 396 1.05 6.19 9.22
CA PHE A 396 1.28 7.60 8.90
C PHE A 396 0.46 8.04 7.69
N GLY A 397 -0.31 9.10 7.83
CA GLY A 397 -1.23 9.62 6.81
C GLY A 397 -0.57 10.08 5.50
N THR A 398 0.76 10.24 5.50
CA THR A 398 1.56 10.52 4.31
C THR A 398 1.81 9.27 3.44
N TRP A 399 1.56 8.07 3.99
CA TRP A 399 1.66 6.84 3.22
C TRP A 399 0.63 6.84 2.09
N GLN A 400 1.12 6.77 0.85
CA GLN A 400 0.29 6.79 -0.36
C GLN A 400 -0.79 7.89 -0.39
N ASP A 401 -0.50 9.05 0.19
CA ASP A 401 -1.41 10.22 0.26
C ASP A 401 -2.77 9.90 0.92
N VAL A 402 -2.86 8.88 1.78
CA VAL A 402 -4.11 8.40 2.35
C VAL A 402 -4.86 9.48 3.13
N ARG A 403 -4.15 10.33 3.91
CA ARG A 403 -4.77 11.46 4.62
C ARG A 403 -5.39 12.46 3.66
N GLN A 404 -4.61 12.91 2.67
CA GLN A 404 -5.07 13.90 1.71
C GLN A 404 -6.25 13.38 0.91
N PHE A 405 -6.19 12.12 0.47
CA PHE A 405 -7.25 11.51 -0.31
C PHE A 405 -8.52 11.29 0.53
N SER A 406 -8.43 10.77 1.75
CA SER A 406 -9.59 10.56 2.63
C SER A 406 -10.34 11.87 2.92
N LEU A 407 -9.61 12.95 3.24
CA LEU A 407 -10.22 14.27 3.45
C LEU A 407 -10.86 14.81 2.16
N ALA A 408 -10.19 14.64 1.00
CA ALA A 408 -10.74 15.01 -0.29
C ALA A 408 -11.98 14.17 -0.67
N GLN A 409 -12.14 12.97 -0.12
CA GLN A 409 -13.30 12.09 -0.34
C GLN A 409 -14.36 12.21 0.76
N GLY A 410 -14.31 13.27 1.54
CA GLY A 410 -15.43 13.67 2.38
C GLY A 410 -15.34 13.27 3.86
N PHE A 411 -14.25 12.67 4.33
CA PHE A 411 -14.07 12.55 5.77
C PHE A 411 -13.92 13.94 6.41
N ASP A 412 -14.59 14.16 7.54
CA ASP A 412 -14.55 15.43 8.25
C ASP A 412 -13.26 15.59 9.05
N GLU A 413 -12.75 14.49 9.60
CA GLU A 413 -11.53 14.46 10.40
C GLU A 413 -10.67 13.23 10.04
N PHE A 414 -9.35 13.39 10.23
CA PHE A 414 -8.37 12.33 10.01
C PHE A 414 -7.30 12.35 11.11
N TYR A 415 -7.19 11.26 11.83
CA TYR A 415 -6.18 11.03 12.86
C TYR A 415 -5.26 9.88 12.43
N ASP A 416 -3.97 10.05 12.64
CA ASP A 416 -2.94 9.06 12.31
C ASP A 416 -1.94 8.86 13.46
N ALA A 417 -0.96 8.00 13.24
CA ALA A 417 0.07 7.73 14.24
C ALA A 417 0.76 8.99 14.78
N ALA A 418 0.89 10.06 13.97
CA ALA A 418 1.53 11.30 14.41
C ALA A 418 0.70 12.06 15.46
N SER A 419 -0.61 11.87 15.48
CA SER A 419 -1.55 12.50 16.43
C SER A 419 -1.86 11.62 17.65
N LEU A 420 -1.30 10.42 17.74
CA LEU A 420 -1.55 9.43 18.78
C LEU A 420 -0.32 9.24 19.68
N PRO A 421 -0.48 8.69 20.90
CA PRO A 421 0.64 8.35 21.77
C PRO A 421 1.64 7.40 21.08
N GLN A 422 2.94 7.75 21.09
CA GLN A 422 3.98 7.05 20.35
C GLN A 422 4.59 5.84 21.08
N GLN A 423 4.10 5.50 22.26
CA GLN A 423 4.64 4.37 23.02
C GLN A 423 4.46 3.04 22.27
N GLY A 424 5.55 2.33 22.04
CA GLY A 424 5.58 1.09 21.28
C GLY A 424 5.46 1.25 19.77
N SER A 425 5.57 2.49 19.24
CA SER A 425 5.53 2.77 17.81
C SER A 425 6.71 2.15 17.06
N ASN A 426 6.49 1.83 15.79
CA ASN A 426 7.51 1.34 14.86
C ASN A 426 7.42 2.09 13.52
N ALA A 427 8.21 1.65 12.53
CA ALA A 427 8.21 2.25 11.20
C ALA A 427 6.87 2.16 10.42
N TRP A 428 5.89 1.44 10.93
CA TRP A 428 4.56 1.30 10.31
C TRP A 428 3.49 2.06 11.07
N GLY A 429 3.79 2.55 12.28
CA GLY A 429 2.87 3.33 13.07
C GLY A 429 2.84 2.93 14.54
N VAL A 430 1.71 3.19 15.18
CA VAL A 430 1.45 2.85 16.59
C VAL A 430 0.81 1.47 16.72
N PRO A 431 0.98 0.78 17.87
CA PRO A 431 0.23 -0.44 18.17
C PRO A 431 -1.29 -0.20 18.12
N ASP A 432 -2.06 -1.21 17.67
CA ASP A 432 -3.53 -1.12 17.59
C ASP A 432 -4.16 -0.73 18.93
N LYS A 433 -3.58 -1.16 20.06
CA LYS A 433 -4.02 -0.71 21.38
C LYS A 433 -3.97 0.82 21.53
N ALA A 434 -2.87 1.45 21.12
CA ALA A 434 -2.72 2.91 21.22
C ALA A 434 -3.69 3.64 20.28
N LEU A 435 -3.94 3.08 19.08
CA LEU A 435 -4.96 3.57 18.16
C LEU A 435 -6.35 3.52 18.80
N PHE A 436 -6.73 2.38 19.35
CA PHE A 436 -8.04 2.20 20.00
C PHE A 436 -8.20 3.07 21.25
N ASP A 437 -7.15 3.22 22.06
CA ASP A 437 -7.18 4.11 23.23
C ASP A 437 -7.44 5.57 22.80
N GLY A 438 -6.80 6.06 21.75
CA GLY A 438 -7.04 7.41 21.21
C GLY A 438 -8.48 7.59 20.70
N ILE A 439 -9.06 6.57 20.08
CA ILE A 439 -10.48 6.60 19.65
C ILE A 439 -11.42 6.67 20.87
N LEU A 440 -11.14 5.89 21.91
CA LEU A 440 -11.93 5.92 23.16
C LEU A 440 -11.86 7.28 23.86
N GLU A 441 -10.71 7.93 23.86
CA GLU A 441 -10.56 9.30 24.38
C GLU A 441 -11.39 10.29 23.58
N TYR A 442 -11.36 10.19 22.24
CA TYR A 442 -12.20 11.01 21.37
C TYR A 442 -13.68 10.81 21.65
N MET A 443 -14.16 9.57 21.73
CA MET A 443 -15.56 9.26 22.02
C MET A 443 -16.03 9.83 23.38
N LYS A 444 -15.17 9.78 24.40
CA LYS A 444 -15.44 10.36 25.71
C LYS A 444 -15.50 11.88 25.68
N ALA A 445 -14.72 12.53 24.81
CA ALA A 445 -14.70 13.98 24.63
C ALA A 445 -15.91 14.49 23.82
N HIS A 446 -16.57 13.61 23.03
CA HIS A 446 -17.70 13.95 22.15
C HIS A 446 -18.95 13.10 22.46
N PRO A 447 -19.48 13.16 23.70
CA PRO A 447 -20.56 12.29 24.13
C PRO A 447 -21.86 12.59 23.36
N GLY A 448 -22.49 11.52 22.84
CA GLY A 448 -23.79 11.61 22.17
C GLY A 448 -23.75 12.15 20.74
N GLU A 449 -22.60 12.51 20.20
CA GLU A 449 -22.47 12.86 18.78
C GLU A 449 -22.77 11.66 17.89
N LYS A 450 -23.34 11.90 16.72
CA LYS A 450 -23.60 10.88 15.71
C LYS A 450 -22.40 10.75 14.81
N VAL A 451 -21.53 9.77 15.10
CA VAL A 451 -20.21 9.64 14.45
C VAL A 451 -20.03 8.27 13.80
N PHE A 452 -19.50 8.26 12.60
CA PHE A 452 -18.96 7.09 11.92
C PHE A 452 -17.43 7.10 12.03
N HIS A 453 -16.87 6.10 12.69
CA HIS A 453 -15.43 5.87 12.82
C HIS A 453 -14.98 4.80 11.84
N PHE A 454 -14.16 5.18 10.86
CA PHE A 454 -13.46 4.26 9.96
C PHE A 454 -12.04 4.06 10.48
N ILE A 455 -11.68 2.83 10.82
CA ILE A 455 -10.43 2.51 11.50
C ILE A 455 -9.59 1.59 10.62
N LEU A 456 -8.37 1.99 10.31
CA LEU A 456 -7.37 1.18 9.61
C LEU A 456 -6.24 0.82 10.57
N THR A 457 -6.11 -0.47 10.90
CA THR A 457 -5.09 -0.97 11.85
C THR A 457 -3.77 -1.30 11.15
N THR A 458 -2.71 -1.58 11.92
CA THR A 458 -1.37 -1.85 11.37
C THR A 458 -0.60 -2.96 12.09
N SER A 459 -1.03 -3.41 13.28
CA SER A 459 -0.17 -4.28 14.12
C SER A 459 0.09 -5.66 13.55
N ASN A 460 -0.80 -6.20 12.72
CA ASN A 460 -0.62 -7.50 12.07
C ASN A 460 0.21 -7.41 10.78
N HIS A 461 1.08 -6.39 10.67
CA HIS A 461 1.98 -6.16 9.53
C HIS A 461 3.44 -6.52 9.87
N PRO A 462 4.22 -7.18 8.96
CA PRO A 462 5.67 -7.28 9.14
C PRO A 462 6.32 -5.90 9.37
N PRO A 463 7.32 -5.80 10.27
CA PRO A 463 8.20 -6.85 10.78
C PRO A 463 7.70 -7.57 12.05
N TYR A 464 6.41 -7.48 12.40
CA TYR A 464 5.84 -8.18 13.56
C TYR A 464 6.59 -7.83 14.86
N SER A 465 6.52 -6.55 15.26
CA SER A 465 7.38 -5.97 16.30
C SER A 465 6.69 -5.77 17.67
N ILE A 466 5.42 -6.16 17.80
CA ILE A 466 4.72 -6.12 19.08
C ILE A 466 5.40 -7.08 20.08
N ASP A 467 5.61 -6.63 21.31
CA ASP A 467 6.00 -7.52 22.41
C ASP A 467 4.79 -8.37 22.82
N LEU A 468 4.73 -9.56 22.22
CA LEU A 468 3.63 -10.49 22.44
C LEU A 468 3.61 -11.05 23.86
N GLY A 469 4.77 -11.11 24.54
CA GLY A 469 4.88 -11.57 25.93
C GLY A 469 4.23 -10.57 26.89
N GLU A 470 4.56 -9.27 26.72
CA GLU A 470 3.95 -8.18 27.47
C GLU A 470 2.44 -8.07 27.18
N ALA A 471 2.03 -8.30 25.93
CA ALA A 471 0.63 -8.31 25.53
C ALA A 471 -0.18 -9.50 26.09
N GLY A 472 0.48 -10.55 26.62
CA GLY A 472 -0.16 -11.71 27.23
C GLY A 472 -0.39 -12.90 26.27
N PHE A 473 0.21 -12.89 25.07
CA PHE A 473 0.14 -14.02 24.14
C PHE A 473 0.84 -15.26 24.69
N ASN A 474 0.13 -16.37 24.71
CA ASN A 474 0.71 -17.65 25.11
C ASN A 474 0.80 -18.61 23.91
N PRO A 475 1.99 -18.80 23.32
CA PRO A 475 2.15 -19.66 22.15
C PRO A 475 1.79 -21.14 22.42
N LEU A 476 1.79 -21.60 23.67
CA LEU A 476 1.41 -22.96 24.03
C LEU A 476 -0.11 -23.20 23.89
N LYS A 477 -0.93 -22.14 23.88
CA LYS A 477 -2.37 -22.24 23.63
C LYS A 477 -2.73 -22.41 22.16
N VAL A 478 -1.80 -22.13 21.24
CA VAL A 478 -2.00 -22.36 19.80
C VAL A 478 -1.92 -23.86 19.53
N LYS A 479 -3.05 -24.48 19.26
CA LYS A 479 -3.14 -25.93 18.97
C LYS A 479 -2.95 -26.15 17.47
N LEU A 480 -1.91 -26.90 17.08
CA LEU A 480 -1.59 -27.26 15.69
C LEU A 480 -1.70 -28.77 15.43
N ASN A 481 -2.29 -29.54 16.35
CA ASN A 481 -2.22 -30.99 16.36
C ASN A 481 -2.80 -31.68 15.12
N ASP A 482 -3.76 -31.07 14.43
CA ASP A 482 -4.43 -31.62 13.24
C ASP A 482 -3.90 -31.00 11.94
N MET A 483 -2.79 -30.25 12.03
CA MET A 483 -2.26 -29.46 10.92
C MET A 483 -0.83 -29.91 10.59
N ASP A 484 -0.69 -31.12 10.04
CA ASP A 484 0.60 -31.71 9.62
C ASP A 484 1.42 -30.85 8.63
N THR A 485 0.84 -29.75 8.13
CA THR A 485 1.47 -28.86 7.17
C THR A 485 2.04 -27.58 7.78
N ILE A 486 1.71 -27.27 9.05
CA ILE A 486 2.21 -26.07 9.74
C ILE A 486 3.28 -26.44 10.76
N GLU A 487 4.50 -25.97 10.54
CA GLU A 487 5.58 -26.13 11.49
C GLU A 487 5.53 -25.09 12.60
N ARG A 488 5.64 -25.53 13.86
CA ARG A 488 5.74 -24.65 15.04
C ARG A 488 7.14 -24.02 15.11
N THR A 489 7.43 -23.05 14.25
CA THR A 489 8.65 -22.27 14.30
C THR A 489 8.47 -21.01 15.15
N ARG A 490 9.58 -20.35 15.51
CA ARG A 490 9.54 -19.05 16.19
C ARG A 490 8.84 -17.98 15.32
N ASP A 491 9.09 -17.98 14.02
CA ASP A 491 8.51 -17.03 13.09
C ASP A 491 7.01 -17.27 12.91
N THR A 492 6.58 -18.53 12.74
CA THR A 492 5.16 -18.88 12.67
C THR A 492 4.40 -18.47 13.93
N MET A 493 4.96 -18.74 15.12
CA MET A 493 4.32 -18.33 16.38
C MET A 493 4.28 -16.81 16.55
N ARG A 494 5.27 -16.08 16.05
CA ARG A 494 5.28 -14.62 16.06
C ARG A 494 4.19 -14.04 15.16
N GLU A 495 4.03 -14.52 13.95
CA GLU A 495 2.99 -14.08 13.02
C GLU A 495 1.59 -14.39 13.56
N MET A 496 1.37 -15.64 14.02
CA MET A 496 0.10 -16.02 14.68
C MET A 496 -0.20 -15.18 15.93
N GLY A 497 0.85 -14.82 16.69
CA GLY A 497 0.73 -13.96 17.85
C GLY A 497 0.28 -12.53 17.49
N HIS A 498 0.66 -12.02 16.33
CA HIS A 498 0.20 -10.70 15.86
C HIS A 498 -1.26 -10.76 15.39
N MET A 499 -1.69 -11.86 14.79
CA MET A 499 -3.11 -12.10 14.51
C MET A 499 -3.93 -12.17 15.80
N TRP A 500 -3.44 -12.90 16.82
CA TRP A 500 -4.06 -12.91 18.14
C TRP A 500 -4.10 -11.52 18.77
N TYR A 501 -3.03 -10.74 18.66
CA TYR A 501 -2.97 -9.39 19.21
C TYR A 501 -4.02 -8.47 18.57
N ALA A 502 -4.15 -8.50 17.26
CA ALA A 502 -5.15 -7.72 16.52
C ALA A 502 -6.57 -8.07 16.97
N ASP A 503 -6.90 -9.36 17.05
CA ASP A 503 -8.22 -9.82 17.52
C ASP A 503 -8.47 -9.47 18.99
N HIS A 504 -7.49 -9.70 19.85
CA HIS A 504 -7.59 -9.44 21.29
C HIS A 504 -7.82 -7.96 21.60
N THR A 505 -6.99 -7.06 21.02
CA THR A 505 -7.11 -5.62 21.25
C THR A 505 -8.40 -5.06 20.68
N MET A 506 -8.84 -5.56 19.54
CA MET A 506 -10.14 -5.23 18.94
C MET A 506 -11.30 -5.65 19.86
N GLY A 507 -11.27 -6.86 20.43
CA GLY A 507 -12.33 -7.31 21.36
C GLY A 507 -12.38 -6.49 22.65
N VAL A 508 -11.22 -6.07 23.18
CA VAL A 508 -11.15 -5.14 24.32
C VAL A 508 -11.75 -3.78 23.95
N PHE A 509 -11.44 -3.27 22.76
CA PHE A 509 -11.96 -2.02 22.24
C PHE A 509 -13.49 -2.07 22.07
N VAL A 510 -14.04 -3.12 21.47
CA VAL A 510 -15.49 -3.29 21.31
C VAL A 510 -16.20 -3.20 22.66
N LYS A 511 -15.73 -3.94 23.68
CA LYS A 511 -16.30 -3.90 25.03
C LYS A 511 -16.22 -2.52 25.68
N ALA A 512 -15.12 -1.80 25.46
CA ALA A 512 -14.95 -0.45 25.99
C ALA A 512 -15.91 0.55 25.32
N VAL A 513 -16.13 0.44 24.01
CA VAL A 513 -17.11 1.26 23.27
C VAL A 513 -18.54 0.96 23.73
N GLU A 514 -18.90 -0.32 23.95
CA GLU A 514 -20.20 -0.70 24.51
C GLU A 514 -20.44 -0.07 25.89
N GLY A 515 -19.37 0.13 26.67
CA GLY A 515 -19.45 0.85 27.96
C GLY A 515 -19.71 2.36 27.82
N ILE A 516 -19.40 2.95 26.64
CA ILE A 516 -19.68 4.36 26.34
C ILE A 516 -21.04 4.51 25.64
N ASP A 517 -21.32 3.68 24.65
CA ASP A 517 -22.58 3.63 23.90
C ASP A 517 -23.02 2.17 23.69
N ALA A 518 -23.93 1.70 24.57
CA ALA A 518 -24.45 0.34 24.49
C ALA A 518 -25.23 0.04 23.18
N ASN A 519 -25.56 1.06 22.40
CA ASN A 519 -26.23 0.93 21.11
C ASN A 519 -25.26 1.10 19.91
N ALA A 520 -23.94 1.06 20.17
CA ALA A 520 -22.94 1.13 19.11
C ALA A 520 -23.10 -0.04 18.13
N LEU A 521 -22.79 0.23 16.85
CA LEU A 521 -22.77 -0.75 15.78
C LEU A 521 -21.35 -0.91 15.26
N PHE A 522 -20.94 -2.16 15.10
CA PHE A 522 -19.60 -2.52 14.64
C PHE A 522 -19.66 -3.28 13.32
N VAL A 523 -18.74 -2.96 12.43
CA VAL A 523 -18.40 -3.73 11.23
C VAL A 523 -16.91 -4.06 11.29
N ILE A 524 -16.56 -5.33 11.27
CA ILE A 524 -15.17 -5.78 11.39
C ILE A 524 -14.86 -6.65 10.18
N THR A 525 -13.81 -6.27 9.45
CA THR A 525 -13.33 -6.99 8.26
C THR A 525 -11.83 -6.84 8.11
N GLY A 526 -11.22 -7.60 7.20
CA GLY A 526 -9.82 -7.43 6.81
C GLY A 526 -9.68 -6.56 5.56
N ASP A 527 -8.51 -6.00 5.37
CA ASP A 527 -8.14 -5.32 4.13
C ASP A 527 -7.75 -6.33 3.04
N HIS A 528 -7.00 -7.37 3.39
CA HIS A 528 -6.62 -8.51 2.53
C HIS A 528 -6.24 -9.74 3.36
N ALA A 529 -5.99 -10.90 2.71
CA ALA A 529 -5.72 -12.17 3.39
C ALA A 529 -4.45 -12.89 2.92
N GLU A 530 -3.67 -12.35 2.00
CA GLU A 530 -2.65 -13.08 1.23
C GLU A 530 -1.34 -13.33 1.98
N ARG A 531 -1.31 -13.14 3.31
CA ARG A 531 -0.11 -13.37 4.14
C ARG A 531 -0.09 -14.74 4.82
N PHE A 532 -1.00 -15.64 4.48
CA PHE A 532 -0.94 -17.00 4.99
C PHE A 532 0.17 -17.80 4.27
N THR A 533 1.32 -17.93 4.93
CA THR A 533 2.52 -18.57 4.37
C THR A 533 2.96 -19.81 5.18
N PHE A 534 2.14 -20.26 6.14
CA PHE A 534 2.50 -21.28 7.12
C PHE A 534 2.43 -22.70 6.58
N ALA A 535 1.67 -22.96 5.51
CA ALA A 535 1.48 -24.28 4.94
C ALA A 535 2.07 -24.38 3.54
N LYS A 536 2.51 -25.58 3.14
CA LYS A 536 3.03 -25.85 1.80
C LYS A 536 1.95 -25.78 0.73
N GLU A 537 0.76 -26.26 1.06
CA GLU A 537 -0.40 -26.23 0.18
C GLU A 537 -1.53 -25.47 0.88
N VAL A 538 -1.95 -24.37 0.28
CA VAL A 538 -2.99 -23.50 0.82
C VAL A 538 -4.13 -23.45 -0.17
N ASP A 539 -5.35 -23.75 0.29
CA ASP A 539 -6.54 -23.58 -0.55
C ASP A 539 -6.85 -22.09 -0.75
N ILE A 540 -7.57 -21.80 -1.82
CA ILE A 540 -7.85 -20.43 -2.26
C ILE A 540 -8.70 -19.65 -1.24
N LYS A 541 -9.61 -20.30 -0.49
CA LYS A 541 -10.43 -19.67 0.55
C LYS A 541 -9.56 -19.21 1.72
N THR A 542 -8.66 -20.06 2.16
CA THR A 542 -7.66 -19.76 3.22
C THR A 542 -6.76 -18.59 2.82
N GLN A 543 -6.31 -18.56 1.56
CA GLN A 543 -5.34 -17.56 1.09
C GLN A 543 -5.96 -16.19 0.81
N SER A 544 -7.26 -16.11 0.52
CA SER A 544 -7.84 -14.91 -0.10
C SER A 544 -9.11 -14.39 0.56
N GLY A 545 -9.74 -15.15 1.44
CA GLY A 545 -10.97 -14.76 2.12
C GLY A 545 -10.69 -13.84 3.31
N ILE A 546 -11.56 -12.87 3.51
CA ILE A 546 -11.63 -12.03 4.71
C ILE A 546 -12.99 -12.22 5.39
N PRO A 547 -13.11 -12.07 6.72
CA PRO A 547 -14.39 -12.08 7.41
C PRO A 547 -15.15 -10.77 7.16
N ALA A 548 -16.48 -10.79 7.33
CA ALA A 548 -17.26 -9.59 7.53
C ALA A 548 -18.25 -9.82 8.67
N ILE A 549 -17.98 -9.22 9.80
CA ILE A 549 -18.76 -9.37 11.04
C ILE A 549 -19.50 -8.06 11.26
N PHE A 550 -20.83 -8.12 11.34
CA PHE A 550 -21.67 -7.00 11.72
C PHE A 550 -22.24 -7.31 13.11
N TYR A 551 -21.95 -6.46 14.07
CA TYR A 551 -22.31 -6.67 15.48
C TYR A 551 -22.91 -5.40 16.08
N GLY A 552 -24.00 -5.54 16.81
CA GLY A 552 -24.66 -4.45 17.53
C GLY A 552 -26.09 -4.78 17.92
N GLN A 553 -26.62 -4.05 18.88
CA GLN A 553 -27.94 -4.32 19.42
C GLN A 553 -29.03 -4.28 18.34
N GLY A 554 -29.81 -5.36 18.21
CA GLY A 554 -30.92 -5.47 17.28
C GLY A 554 -30.55 -6.02 15.90
N ILE A 555 -29.27 -6.27 15.62
CA ILE A 555 -28.85 -7.05 14.45
C ILE A 555 -29.36 -8.48 14.61
N LYS A 556 -29.82 -9.07 13.51
CA LYS A 556 -30.36 -10.44 13.51
C LYS A 556 -29.53 -11.33 12.59
N LYS A 557 -29.18 -12.49 13.11
CA LYS A 557 -28.33 -13.46 12.38
C LYS A 557 -28.96 -13.91 11.07
N GLU A 558 -30.26 -14.07 11.02
CA GLU A 558 -31.03 -14.51 9.86
C GLU A 558 -31.13 -13.50 8.71
N TRP A 559 -30.62 -12.28 8.86
CA TRP A 559 -30.58 -11.32 7.76
C TRP A 559 -29.59 -11.68 6.66
N LEU A 560 -28.58 -12.50 6.99
CA LEU A 560 -27.70 -13.10 6.00
C LEU A 560 -27.84 -14.63 6.00
N ALA A 561 -27.78 -15.24 4.82
CA ALA A 561 -27.73 -16.69 4.72
C ALA A 561 -26.46 -17.26 5.34
N PRO A 562 -26.49 -18.48 5.91
CA PRO A 562 -25.31 -19.10 6.51
C PRO A 562 -24.11 -19.27 5.55
N ASP A 563 -24.40 -19.45 4.24
CA ASP A 563 -23.44 -19.60 3.15
C ASP A 563 -23.27 -18.30 2.33
N SER A 564 -23.53 -17.14 2.96
CA SER A 564 -23.43 -15.84 2.29
C SER A 564 -22.00 -15.53 1.89
N TYR A 565 -21.86 -14.90 0.74
CA TYR A 565 -20.60 -14.40 0.20
C TYR A 565 -20.78 -13.00 -0.36
N GLY A 566 -19.69 -12.25 -0.48
CA GLY A 566 -19.75 -10.89 -1.00
C GLY A 566 -18.41 -10.33 -1.45
N THR A 567 -18.48 -9.16 -2.03
CA THR A 567 -17.36 -8.29 -2.36
C THR A 567 -17.24 -7.23 -1.27
N ALA A 568 -16.03 -6.93 -0.78
CA ALA A 568 -15.82 -6.07 0.39
C ALA A 568 -16.56 -4.72 0.33
N ILE A 569 -16.63 -4.07 -0.84
CA ILE A 569 -17.34 -2.80 -0.98
C ILE A 569 -18.88 -2.90 -0.83
N GLN A 570 -19.47 -4.11 -0.84
CA GLN A 570 -20.87 -4.30 -0.49
C GLN A 570 -21.16 -4.02 0.99
N ILE A 571 -20.12 -3.91 1.83
CA ILE A 571 -20.25 -3.45 3.21
C ILE A 571 -20.83 -2.03 3.25
N ILE A 572 -20.49 -1.17 2.29
CA ILE A 572 -20.98 0.22 2.23
C ILE A 572 -22.52 0.28 2.16
N PRO A 573 -23.17 -0.29 1.12
CA PRO A 573 -24.63 -0.28 1.04
C PRO A 573 -25.29 -1.10 2.15
N THR A 574 -24.65 -2.19 2.61
CA THR A 574 -25.19 -2.99 3.73
C THR A 574 -25.24 -2.17 5.01
N LEU A 575 -24.16 -1.43 5.30
CA LEU A 575 -24.11 -0.53 6.46
C LEU A 575 -25.15 0.60 6.33
N ALA A 576 -25.29 1.17 5.13
CA ALA A 576 -26.32 2.18 4.87
C ALA A 576 -27.74 1.68 5.17
N GLU A 577 -28.07 0.46 4.74
CA GLU A 577 -29.37 -0.14 5.00
C GLU A 577 -29.58 -0.58 6.46
N LEU A 578 -28.50 -0.86 7.20
CA LEU A 578 -28.58 -1.13 8.64
C LEU A 578 -28.91 0.13 9.43
N VAL A 579 -28.19 1.22 9.18
CA VAL A 579 -28.29 2.44 10.01
C VAL A 579 -29.27 3.47 9.48
N GLY A 580 -29.71 3.33 8.24
CA GLY A 580 -30.62 4.28 7.63
C GLY A 580 -32.08 4.02 7.94
N ARG A 581 -32.93 4.99 7.61
CA ARG A 581 -34.39 4.91 7.77
C ARG A 581 -35.08 4.71 6.43
N LYS A 582 -36.20 4.02 6.43
CA LYS A 582 -37.05 3.88 5.24
C LYS A 582 -37.28 5.23 4.55
N GLY A 583 -37.04 5.28 3.25
CA GLY A 583 -37.20 6.47 2.39
C GLY A 583 -35.94 7.33 2.27
N GLN A 584 -34.91 7.13 3.08
CA GLN A 584 -33.60 7.77 2.84
C GLN A 584 -32.94 7.16 1.61
N THR A 585 -32.11 7.94 0.94
CA THR A 585 -31.38 7.54 -0.26
C THR A 585 -29.88 7.55 -0.03
N TYR A 586 -29.18 6.68 -0.73
CA TYR A 586 -27.72 6.63 -0.79
C TYR A 586 -27.29 6.18 -2.19
N GLU A 587 -26.04 6.41 -2.54
CA GLU A 587 -25.45 5.99 -3.83
C GLU A 587 -24.54 4.78 -3.60
N SER A 588 -24.68 3.74 -4.42
CA SER A 588 -23.81 2.57 -4.37
C SER A 588 -23.76 1.84 -5.70
N LEU A 589 -22.54 1.54 -6.18
CA LEU A 589 -22.37 0.80 -7.43
C LEU A 589 -22.84 -0.66 -7.31
N LEU A 590 -22.61 -1.31 -6.15
CA LEU A 590 -23.07 -2.66 -5.87
C LEU A 590 -24.29 -2.65 -4.94
N PRO A 591 -25.16 -3.67 -5.02
CA PRO A 591 -26.25 -3.83 -4.05
C PRO A 591 -25.73 -4.23 -2.67
N SER A 592 -26.55 -4.05 -1.63
CA SER A 592 -26.25 -4.53 -0.29
C SER A 592 -26.23 -6.06 -0.22
N LEU A 593 -25.63 -6.62 0.83
CA LEU A 593 -25.67 -8.06 1.10
C LEU A 593 -27.10 -8.57 1.41
N PHE A 594 -28.05 -7.68 1.69
CA PHE A 594 -29.47 -8.03 1.84
C PHE A 594 -30.18 -8.26 0.49
N GLU A 595 -29.56 -7.82 -0.60
CA GLU A 595 -29.96 -8.11 -1.98
C GLU A 595 -28.86 -8.97 -2.63
N PRO A 596 -28.86 -10.30 -2.41
CA PRO A 596 -27.74 -11.14 -2.79
C PRO A 596 -27.56 -11.17 -4.30
N MET A 597 -26.32 -11.00 -4.73
CA MET A 597 -25.91 -11.24 -6.12
C MET A 597 -25.75 -12.75 -6.36
N PRO A 598 -25.95 -13.23 -7.61
CA PRO A 598 -25.75 -14.64 -7.92
C PRO A 598 -24.27 -15.08 -7.79
N PHE A 599 -23.34 -14.15 -7.73
CA PHE A 599 -21.92 -14.35 -7.50
C PHE A 599 -21.30 -13.10 -6.88
N ALA A 600 -20.14 -13.25 -6.22
CA ALA A 600 -19.27 -12.14 -5.84
C ALA A 600 -17.93 -12.24 -6.59
N PHE A 601 -17.20 -11.14 -6.68
CA PHE A 601 -15.94 -11.07 -7.42
C PHE A 601 -15.00 -9.99 -6.87
N ASN A 602 -13.73 -10.12 -7.22
CA ASN A 602 -12.75 -9.05 -7.07
C ASN A 602 -11.85 -8.96 -8.33
N HIS A 603 -10.66 -8.37 -8.21
CA HIS A 603 -9.71 -8.24 -9.32
C HIS A 603 -9.25 -9.59 -9.91
N ARG A 604 -9.27 -10.68 -9.15
CA ARG A 604 -8.74 -12.01 -9.52
C ARG A 604 -9.77 -13.13 -9.38
N LEU A 605 -10.54 -13.10 -8.30
CA LEU A 605 -11.39 -14.19 -7.82
C LEU A 605 -12.85 -13.97 -8.15
N TRP A 606 -13.62 -15.05 -8.17
CA TRP A 606 -15.06 -15.03 -8.12
C TRP A 606 -15.60 -16.22 -7.32
N ILE A 607 -16.75 -16.04 -6.72
CA ILE A 607 -17.44 -17.03 -5.89
C ILE A 607 -18.93 -17.05 -6.21
N ASP A 608 -19.50 -18.23 -6.31
CA ASP A 608 -20.93 -18.49 -6.31
C ASP A 608 -21.25 -19.69 -5.41
N ARG A 609 -22.47 -20.19 -5.47
CA ARG A 609 -22.91 -21.34 -4.68
C ARG A 609 -22.18 -22.66 -5.02
N THR A 610 -21.48 -22.72 -6.15
CA THR A 610 -20.73 -23.91 -6.58
C THR A 610 -19.30 -23.91 -6.05
N GLY A 611 -18.75 -22.76 -5.69
CA GLY A 611 -17.42 -22.64 -5.09
C GLY A 611 -16.73 -21.32 -5.33
N LEU A 612 -15.48 -21.23 -4.84
CA LEU A 612 -14.57 -20.11 -5.01
C LEU A 612 -13.50 -20.45 -6.05
N TYR A 613 -13.27 -19.57 -7.00
CA TYR A 613 -12.43 -19.78 -8.18
C TYR A 613 -11.40 -18.66 -8.37
N ASP A 614 -10.18 -19.05 -8.74
CA ASP A 614 -9.03 -18.12 -8.97
C ASP A 614 -8.89 -17.66 -10.44
N LYS A 615 -9.78 -18.09 -11.32
CA LYS A 615 -9.62 -17.83 -12.75
C LYS A 615 -10.86 -17.16 -13.32
N GLN A 616 -10.77 -15.87 -13.58
CA GLN A 616 -11.85 -15.15 -14.26
C GLN A 616 -12.17 -15.70 -15.66
N ARG A 617 -11.19 -16.36 -16.33
CA ARG A 617 -11.42 -17.02 -17.62
C ARG A 617 -12.45 -18.14 -17.55
N ASP A 618 -12.53 -18.84 -16.41
CA ASP A 618 -13.45 -19.97 -16.19
C ASP A 618 -14.83 -19.50 -15.69
N MET A 619 -15.02 -18.18 -15.56
CA MET A 619 -16.29 -17.56 -15.16
C MET A 619 -17.32 -17.68 -16.29
N PRO A 620 -18.62 -17.92 -15.99
CA PRO A 620 -19.69 -17.88 -16.98
C PRO A 620 -19.73 -16.54 -17.73
N ASP A 621 -20.08 -16.58 -19.03
CA ASP A 621 -20.04 -15.35 -19.85
C ASP A 621 -21.02 -14.28 -19.36
N SER A 622 -22.18 -14.69 -18.78
CA SER A 622 -23.12 -13.77 -18.13
C SER A 622 -22.48 -13.03 -16.95
N TYR A 623 -21.65 -13.71 -16.13
CA TYR A 623 -20.94 -13.11 -15.01
C TYR A 623 -19.80 -12.21 -15.51
N LYS A 624 -19.06 -12.64 -16.56
CA LYS A 624 -18.02 -11.82 -17.20
C LYS A 624 -18.57 -10.49 -17.68
N ALA A 625 -19.73 -10.48 -18.30
CA ALA A 625 -20.37 -9.25 -18.78
C ALA A 625 -20.66 -8.28 -17.62
N ILE A 626 -21.19 -8.80 -16.51
CA ILE A 626 -21.48 -8.01 -15.30
C ILE A 626 -20.19 -7.46 -14.68
N VAL A 627 -19.16 -8.32 -14.49
CA VAL A 627 -17.86 -7.90 -13.94
C VAL A 627 -17.20 -6.84 -14.82
N SER A 628 -17.23 -7.04 -16.16
CA SER A 628 -16.72 -6.04 -17.11
C SER A 628 -17.47 -4.72 -16.98
N ALA A 629 -18.80 -4.74 -16.83
CA ALA A 629 -19.58 -3.52 -16.66
C ALA A 629 -19.21 -2.76 -15.39
N TYR A 630 -19.08 -3.44 -14.24
CA TYR A 630 -18.63 -2.82 -12.99
C TYR A 630 -17.23 -2.21 -13.12
N ARG A 631 -16.28 -2.94 -13.72
CA ARG A 631 -14.91 -2.46 -13.92
C ARG A 631 -14.84 -1.27 -14.87
N ASP A 632 -15.57 -1.31 -15.97
CA ASP A 632 -15.57 -0.26 -16.98
C ASP A 632 -16.22 1.02 -16.46
N ILE A 633 -17.32 0.93 -15.70
CA ILE A 633 -17.93 2.08 -15.02
C ILE A 633 -16.97 2.66 -13.99
N SER A 634 -16.33 1.83 -13.17
CA SER A 634 -15.33 2.27 -12.20
C SER A 634 -14.14 2.96 -12.88
N LEU A 635 -13.64 2.40 -13.99
CA LEU A 635 -12.55 2.96 -14.78
C LEU A 635 -12.94 4.33 -15.37
N TRP A 636 -14.13 4.43 -15.95
CA TRP A 636 -14.61 5.71 -16.46
C TRP A 636 -14.71 6.75 -15.36
N ARG A 637 -15.32 6.38 -14.22
CA ARG A 637 -15.52 7.28 -13.08
C ARG A 637 -14.20 7.83 -12.53
N VAL A 638 -13.17 6.99 -12.47
CA VAL A 638 -11.83 7.39 -12.00
C VAL A 638 -11.10 8.27 -13.02
N LEU A 639 -11.14 7.93 -14.30
CA LEU A 639 -10.32 8.60 -15.34
C LEU A 639 -11.03 9.75 -16.05
N ARG A 640 -12.36 9.77 -16.09
CA ARG A 640 -13.18 10.72 -16.85
C ARG A 640 -14.11 11.55 -15.97
N GLY A 641 -14.21 11.24 -14.68
CA GLY A 641 -15.07 11.93 -13.73
C GLY A 641 -16.50 11.38 -13.69
N ASN A 642 -17.40 12.15 -13.10
CA ASN A 642 -18.76 11.71 -12.72
C ASN A 642 -19.85 12.01 -13.74
N GLN A 643 -19.57 12.70 -14.83
CA GLN A 643 -20.59 13.07 -15.81
C GLN A 643 -21.01 11.88 -16.69
N LEU A 644 -22.33 11.67 -16.80
CA LEU A 644 -22.97 10.62 -17.61
C LEU A 644 -23.36 11.10 -19.01
#